data_6a538b188bfd288623bff3ce462f04af
#
_entry.id   6a538b188bfd288623bff3ce462f04af
#
_cell.length_a   1.000
_cell.length_b   1.000
_cell.length_c   1.000
_cell.angle_alpha   90.00
_cell.angle_beta   90.00
_cell.angle_gamma   90.00
#
_symmetry.space_group_name_H-M   'P 1'
#
loop_
_entity.id
_entity.type
_entity.pdbx_description
1 polymer ?
#
loop_
_entity_poly.entity_id
_entity_poly.type
_entity_poly.pdbx_seq_one_letter_code
_entity_poly.pdbx_strand_id
1 'polypeptide(L)'
;MQFWLCVMVIALAGGLQAQFNGDVLGAHDLSPSGQSPIKGGLPPCQYCHAPHSGIGKGPLWSQTYSTQVYTMYSSTTTSQEATRQPWLGSSSSMCLSCHDGTVAPGQTVPYGQIQMTGQMNASDVFGASLQNSHPFSFNTLKDSPDLVPSLVASQQTADPLNKVRLIHGNVQCESCHNPHIENGDKVSLNFLVRDSSSGAMCLSCHGTAPRSVNNLPNPLVPWPTSAHAVVPNSTLPAANVGPYNTVALNACSSCHVEHNANGAARLLRGATPALASMDASTQNCITCHNGNNNIVPTLTNVYAEFSKTSYHPFPSGTNAHDTAEATLLSNNRHATCVDCHNPHGAQQVGATFPIPPQIRLSQAAVNGVLASDGVSTISPAQNQYENCLRCHGTSSGKPSSSAFGYLPLWYVSYASDAANVIPQFAATATSSHPVTHVRSSVYPQPSLLPSMLLLDGVTQGRQMGTQILCSDCHNSDDNREFGGTGPNGPHGSAYPHILERRYEMSRVSPGIFPAGGPGSPLIASTLFPGQLTGAGGAAPGPWALCGKCHDLTNVFANSSFQYHSLHVGTVGISCSVCHTAHGMGATSPTISGERLVNFDANVVGLNAINASGTLGISYNKASNTCALVCHMYSHNYDGTVTQLNASQPNKIGVRPIKH
;
A
#
# COMPACT_ATOMS: atom_id res chain seq x y z
N MET A 1 -56.65 -22.75 -36.82
CA MET A 1 -56.53 -22.96 -35.38
C MET A 1 -55.54 -24.08 -35.00
N GLN A 2 -55.31 -25.07 -35.86
CA GLN A 2 -54.35 -26.17 -35.54
C GLN A 2 -52.85 -25.79 -35.67
N PHE A 3 -52.52 -24.82 -36.51
CA PHE A 3 -51.10 -24.38 -36.67
C PHE A 3 -50.52 -23.60 -35.48
N TRP A 4 -51.36 -22.87 -34.77
CA TRP A 4 -50.96 -22.13 -33.57
C TRP A 4 -50.76 -23.02 -32.34
N LEU A 5 -51.43 -24.16 -32.24
CA LEU A 5 -51.25 -25.10 -31.14
C LEU A 5 -49.91 -25.83 -31.24
N CYS A 6 -49.45 -26.16 -32.46
CA CYS A 6 -48.13 -26.79 -32.64
C CYS A 6 -46.98 -25.85 -32.34
N VAL A 7 -47.09 -24.56 -32.65
CA VAL A 7 -46.04 -23.57 -32.31
C VAL A 7 -45.98 -23.29 -30.81
N MET A 8 -47.14 -23.29 -30.12
CA MET A 8 -47.17 -23.14 -28.66
C MET A 8 -46.59 -24.35 -27.90
N VAL A 9 -46.79 -25.55 -28.42
CA VAL A 9 -46.24 -26.78 -27.85
C VAL A 9 -44.72 -26.85 -28.06
N ILE A 10 -44.22 -26.38 -29.21
CA ILE A 10 -42.77 -26.30 -29.48
C ILE A 10 -42.11 -25.21 -28.63
N ALA A 11 -42.78 -24.07 -28.40
CA ALA A 11 -42.28 -23.01 -27.52
C ALA A 11 -42.25 -23.45 -26.02
N LEU A 12 -43.22 -24.29 -25.61
CA LEU A 12 -43.23 -24.87 -24.26
C LEU A 12 -42.21 -25.99 -24.07
N ALA A 13 -41.88 -26.75 -25.14
CA ALA A 13 -40.83 -27.77 -25.10
C ALA A 13 -39.42 -27.14 -25.03
N GLY A 14 -39.20 -25.96 -25.64
CA GLY A 14 -37.93 -25.21 -25.52
C GLY A 14 -37.69 -24.63 -24.13
N GLY A 15 -38.77 -24.34 -23.37
CA GLY A 15 -38.65 -23.85 -21.96
C GLY A 15 -38.38 -24.94 -20.93
N LEU A 16 -38.63 -26.20 -21.25
CA LEU A 16 -38.39 -27.34 -20.35
C LEU A 16 -36.97 -27.88 -20.41
N GLN A 17 -36.18 -27.56 -21.42
CA GLN A 17 -34.77 -27.99 -21.49
C GLN A 17 -33.83 -27.14 -20.63
N ALA A 18 -34.24 -25.96 -20.18
CA ALA A 18 -33.44 -25.12 -19.31
C ALA A 18 -33.42 -25.58 -17.84
N GLN A 19 -34.25 -26.52 -17.45
CA GLN A 19 -34.37 -27.02 -16.06
C GLN A 19 -33.56 -28.28 -15.78
N PHE A 20 -32.88 -28.89 -16.76
CA PHE A 20 -32.16 -30.15 -16.62
C PHE A 20 -30.62 -30.04 -16.72
N ASN A 21 -30.08 -28.85 -16.80
CA ASN A 21 -28.64 -28.66 -16.88
C ASN A 21 -28.03 -28.38 -15.50
N GLY A 22 -28.29 -29.25 -14.53
CA GLY A 22 -27.38 -29.40 -13.39
C GLY A 22 -26.01 -29.85 -13.90
N ASP A 23 -24.96 -29.58 -13.18
CA ASP A 23 -23.57 -29.85 -13.60
C ASP A 23 -23.31 -31.34 -13.88
N VAL A 24 -24.08 -32.23 -13.27
CA VAL A 24 -24.04 -33.68 -13.54
C VAL A 24 -24.43 -33.99 -15.00
N LEU A 25 -25.26 -33.18 -15.64
CA LEU A 25 -25.59 -33.29 -17.06
C LEU A 25 -24.87 -32.22 -17.91
N GLY A 26 -23.96 -31.47 -17.30
CA GLY A 26 -23.08 -30.51 -17.92
C GLY A 26 -21.62 -30.98 -17.97
N ALA A 27 -20.72 -30.24 -17.31
CA ALA A 27 -19.30 -30.53 -17.34
C ALA A 27 -18.90 -31.89 -16.67
N HIS A 28 -19.71 -32.39 -15.75
CA HIS A 28 -19.54 -33.72 -15.15
C HIS A 28 -20.31 -34.84 -15.86
N ASP A 29 -20.96 -34.58 -16.98
CA ASP A 29 -21.51 -35.65 -17.83
C ASP A 29 -20.39 -36.31 -18.65
N LEU A 30 -19.75 -37.31 -18.04
CA LEU A 30 -18.69 -38.10 -18.65
C LEU A 30 -19.22 -39.25 -19.52
N SER A 31 -20.53 -39.32 -19.78
CA SER A 31 -21.09 -40.33 -20.66
C SER A 31 -20.66 -40.12 -22.12
N PRO A 32 -20.84 -41.14 -23.01
CA PRO A 32 -20.44 -41.01 -24.41
C PRO A 32 -21.05 -39.82 -25.14
N SER A 33 -22.27 -39.43 -24.76
CA SER A 33 -23.00 -38.29 -25.32
C SER A 33 -22.90 -37.01 -24.46
N GLY A 34 -22.16 -37.06 -23.34
CA GLY A 34 -22.07 -35.97 -22.38
C GLY A 34 -21.34 -34.75 -22.88
N GLN A 35 -21.37 -33.69 -22.09
CA GLN A 35 -20.73 -32.41 -22.38
C GLN A 35 -19.32 -32.27 -21.78
N SER A 36 -18.89 -33.22 -20.95
CA SER A 36 -17.54 -33.21 -20.36
C SER A 36 -16.44 -33.22 -21.43
N PRO A 37 -15.30 -32.55 -21.20
CA PRO A 37 -14.12 -32.69 -22.05
C PRO A 37 -13.51 -34.09 -22.01
N ILE A 38 -13.82 -34.90 -20.98
CA ILE A 38 -13.45 -36.32 -20.89
C ILE A 38 -14.70 -37.18 -20.95
N LYS A 39 -14.64 -38.29 -21.67
CA LYS A 39 -15.78 -39.17 -21.88
C LYS A 39 -15.39 -40.66 -21.75
N GLY A 40 -16.31 -41.44 -21.22
CA GLY A 40 -16.17 -42.89 -21.13
C GLY A 40 -17.49 -43.62 -21.32
N GLY A 41 -17.51 -44.95 -21.16
CA GLY A 41 -18.63 -45.79 -21.50
C GLY A 41 -19.73 -45.95 -20.46
N LEU A 42 -19.68 -45.25 -19.32
CA LEU A 42 -20.70 -45.32 -18.26
C LEU A 42 -21.73 -44.20 -18.34
N PRO A 43 -22.95 -44.42 -17.80
CA PRO A 43 -23.90 -43.33 -17.51
C PRO A 43 -23.32 -42.28 -16.57
N PRO A 44 -23.74 -41.01 -16.61
CA PRO A 44 -23.09 -39.92 -15.90
C PRO A 44 -22.99 -40.15 -14.37
N CYS A 45 -24.06 -40.66 -13.74
CA CYS A 45 -24.07 -40.89 -12.29
C CYS A 45 -23.09 -41.95 -11.82
N GLN A 46 -22.74 -42.93 -12.67
CA GLN A 46 -21.95 -44.12 -12.29
C GLN A 46 -20.44 -43.82 -12.15
N TYR A 47 -19.94 -42.72 -12.66
CA TYR A 47 -18.57 -42.30 -12.41
C TYR A 47 -18.35 -41.87 -10.95
N CYS A 48 -19.39 -41.34 -10.32
CA CYS A 48 -19.37 -40.89 -8.93
C CYS A 48 -20.02 -41.86 -7.95
N HIS A 49 -21.09 -42.55 -8.38
CA HIS A 49 -21.89 -43.44 -7.53
C HIS A 49 -21.99 -44.85 -8.09
N ALA A 50 -21.85 -45.85 -7.22
CA ALA A 50 -22.09 -47.24 -7.54
C ALA A 50 -23.31 -47.74 -6.77
N PRO A 51 -24.32 -48.34 -7.43
CA PRO A 51 -25.48 -48.93 -6.73
C PRO A 51 -25.08 -50.04 -5.76
N HIS A 52 -24.01 -50.76 -6.12
CA HIS A 52 -23.42 -51.84 -5.33
C HIS A 52 -21.89 -51.73 -5.36
N SER A 53 -21.24 -52.24 -4.30
CA SER A 53 -19.77 -52.31 -4.21
C SER A 53 -19.05 -50.93 -4.27
N GLY A 54 -19.72 -49.84 -3.97
CA GLY A 54 -19.08 -48.51 -3.77
C GLY A 54 -18.17 -48.52 -2.55
N ILE A 55 -17.17 -47.65 -2.56
CA ILE A 55 -16.23 -47.50 -1.44
C ILE A 55 -16.64 -46.41 -0.48
N GLY A 56 -16.25 -46.57 0.79
CA GLY A 56 -16.42 -45.57 1.84
C GLY A 56 -17.76 -45.60 2.56
N LYS A 57 -17.89 -44.75 3.59
CA LYS A 57 -19.08 -44.57 4.42
C LYS A 57 -20.04 -43.50 3.86
N GLY A 58 -19.79 -43.06 2.68
CA GLY A 58 -20.51 -41.96 2.04
C GLY A 58 -21.47 -42.44 0.95
N PRO A 59 -21.69 -41.65 -0.09
CA PRO A 59 -22.71 -41.86 -1.10
C PRO A 59 -22.41 -43.01 -2.09
N LEU A 60 -21.83 -44.12 -1.64
CA LEU A 60 -21.43 -45.28 -2.46
C LEU A 60 -20.47 -44.84 -3.58
N TRP A 61 -19.37 -44.19 -3.21
CA TRP A 61 -18.41 -43.62 -4.15
C TRP A 61 -17.84 -44.70 -5.09
N SER A 62 -17.79 -44.37 -6.36
CA SER A 62 -17.38 -45.30 -7.42
C SER A 62 -15.90 -45.21 -7.75
N GLN A 63 -15.35 -44.00 -7.81
CA GLN A 63 -13.96 -43.73 -8.21
C GLN A 63 -12.98 -44.16 -7.12
N THR A 64 -11.82 -44.66 -7.49
CA THR A 64 -10.71 -44.95 -6.57
C THR A 64 -10.20 -43.66 -5.90
N TYR A 65 -10.02 -43.67 -4.58
CA TYR A 65 -9.45 -42.52 -3.89
C TYR A 65 -7.97 -42.33 -4.22
N SER A 66 -7.56 -41.05 -4.29
CA SER A 66 -6.15 -40.72 -4.29
C SER A 66 -5.49 -41.06 -2.96
N THR A 67 -4.25 -41.58 -3.03
CA THR A 67 -3.38 -41.80 -1.87
C THR A 67 -2.35 -40.69 -1.70
N GLN A 68 -2.50 -39.61 -2.44
CA GLN A 68 -1.58 -38.46 -2.42
C GLN A 68 -1.56 -37.78 -1.05
N VAL A 69 -0.37 -37.44 -0.57
CA VAL A 69 -0.18 -36.51 0.54
C VAL A 69 0.04 -35.13 -0.04
N TYR A 70 -0.82 -34.20 0.33
CA TYR A 70 -0.84 -32.87 -0.25
C TYR A 70 0.00 -31.87 0.55
N THR A 71 0.64 -30.95 -0.14
CA THR A 71 1.16 -29.73 0.49
C THR A 71 0.00 -28.74 0.63
N MET A 72 -0.46 -28.57 1.86
CA MET A 72 -1.63 -27.72 2.13
C MET A 72 -1.27 -26.23 2.16
N TYR A 73 -2.28 -25.37 2.02
CA TYR A 73 -2.12 -23.94 2.15
C TYR A 73 -1.57 -23.56 3.53
N SER A 74 -0.63 -22.61 3.55
CA SER A 74 -0.06 -22.05 4.77
C SER A 74 0.28 -20.57 4.55
N SER A 75 -0.03 -19.75 5.52
CA SER A 75 0.36 -18.33 5.58
C SER A 75 0.51 -17.89 7.04
N THR A 76 1.03 -16.70 7.26
CA THR A 76 1.17 -16.13 8.61
C THR A 76 -0.16 -15.92 9.34
N THR A 77 -1.28 -15.91 8.61
CA THR A 77 -2.64 -15.76 9.16
C THR A 77 -3.42 -17.07 9.17
N THR A 78 -2.80 -18.19 8.75
CA THR A 78 -3.47 -19.49 8.65
C THR A 78 -3.36 -20.23 9.98
N SER A 79 -4.49 -20.73 10.49
CA SER A 79 -4.47 -21.61 11.65
C SER A 79 -3.83 -22.98 11.32
N GLN A 80 -3.29 -23.65 12.32
CA GLN A 80 -2.75 -25.02 12.13
C GLN A 80 -3.82 -26.01 11.63
N GLU A 81 -5.08 -25.78 11.97
CA GLU A 81 -6.20 -26.59 11.51
C GLU A 81 -6.35 -26.56 9.98
N ALA A 82 -6.08 -25.42 9.35
CA ALA A 82 -6.19 -25.23 7.90
C ALA A 82 -5.11 -26.00 7.10
N THR A 83 -4.10 -26.55 7.76
CA THR A 83 -3.05 -27.39 7.14
C THR A 83 -3.37 -28.88 7.17
N ARG A 84 -4.56 -29.28 7.65
CA ARG A 84 -4.96 -30.67 7.74
C ARG A 84 -5.14 -31.31 6.35
N GLN A 85 -4.67 -32.54 6.24
CA GLN A 85 -4.92 -33.39 5.07
C GLN A 85 -6.41 -33.74 4.95
N PRO A 86 -6.96 -33.81 3.73
CA PRO A 86 -8.29 -34.36 3.52
C PRO A 86 -8.34 -35.81 4.01
N TRP A 87 -9.31 -36.16 4.86
CA TRP A 87 -9.46 -37.56 5.26
C TRP A 87 -10.17 -38.35 4.17
N LEU A 88 -9.80 -39.61 4.03
CA LEU A 88 -10.42 -40.52 3.09
C LEU A 88 -11.93 -40.65 3.35
N GLY A 89 -12.72 -40.48 2.28
CA GLY A 89 -14.19 -40.51 2.36
C GLY A 89 -14.80 -39.15 2.69
N SER A 90 -13.99 -38.06 2.87
CA SER A 90 -14.53 -36.70 2.86
C SER A 90 -14.99 -36.31 1.47
N SER A 91 -15.89 -35.36 1.35
CA SER A 91 -16.33 -34.88 0.05
C SER A 91 -15.16 -34.30 -0.77
N SER A 92 -14.21 -33.64 -0.14
CA SER A 92 -13.01 -33.15 -0.81
C SER A 92 -12.14 -34.28 -1.35
N SER A 93 -11.98 -35.39 -0.61
CA SER A 93 -11.22 -36.54 -1.13
C SER A 93 -11.89 -37.24 -2.31
N MET A 94 -13.23 -37.20 -2.38
CA MET A 94 -13.99 -37.66 -3.53
C MET A 94 -13.69 -36.81 -4.76
N CYS A 95 -13.72 -35.49 -4.64
CA CYS A 95 -13.40 -34.57 -5.73
C CYS A 95 -11.93 -34.76 -6.20
N LEU A 96 -11.01 -34.83 -5.25
CA LEU A 96 -9.59 -34.98 -5.52
C LEU A 96 -9.25 -36.32 -6.19
N SER A 97 -10.12 -37.36 -6.08
CA SER A 97 -9.93 -38.61 -6.81
C SER A 97 -9.90 -38.48 -8.34
N CYS A 98 -10.33 -37.33 -8.85
CA CYS A 98 -10.18 -36.95 -10.25
C CYS A 98 -9.37 -35.65 -10.40
N HIS A 99 -9.57 -34.69 -9.52
CA HIS A 99 -9.05 -33.33 -9.66
C HIS A 99 -7.62 -33.11 -9.14
N ASP A 100 -6.98 -34.10 -8.50
CA ASP A 100 -5.56 -34.00 -8.15
C ASP A 100 -4.60 -34.47 -9.25
N GLY A 101 -5.13 -35.10 -10.30
CA GLY A 101 -4.34 -35.59 -11.43
C GLY A 101 -3.49 -36.82 -11.15
N THR A 102 -3.60 -37.46 -9.96
CA THR A 102 -2.83 -38.65 -9.60
C THR A 102 -3.58 -39.94 -9.91
N VAL A 103 -4.91 -39.89 -9.90
CA VAL A 103 -5.77 -41.03 -10.28
C VAL A 103 -6.45 -40.69 -11.62
N ALA A 104 -6.35 -41.61 -12.57
CA ALA A 104 -6.98 -41.42 -13.86
C ALA A 104 -8.52 -41.39 -13.70
N PRO A 105 -9.24 -40.42 -14.25
CA PRO A 105 -10.69 -40.45 -14.32
C PRO A 105 -11.17 -41.76 -14.95
N GLY A 106 -12.21 -42.39 -14.40
CA GLY A 106 -12.70 -43.68 -14.81
C GLY A 106 -11.99 -44.88 -14.14
N GLN A 107 -11.05 -44.67 -13.24
CA GLN A 107 -10.50 -45.75 -12.41
C GLN A 107 -11.45 -46.10 -11.27
N THR A 108 -12.45 -46.87 -11.56
CA THR A 108 -13.52 -47.21 -10.63
C THR A 108 -13.30 -48.53 -9.91
N VAL A 109 -13.80 -48.63 -8.68
CA VAL A 109 -13.72 -49.87 -7.90
C VAL A 109 -14.75 -50.91 -8.39
N PRO A 110 -16.04 -50.54 -8.60
CA PRO A 110 -17.06 -51.52 -8.97
C PRO A 110 -17.01 -51.93 -10.44
N TYR A 111 -16.52 -51.06 -11.34
CA TYR A 111 -16.54 -51.33 -12.79
C TYR A 111 -15.15 -51.49 -13.41
N GLY A 112 -14.09 -51.47 -12.59
CA GLY A 112 -12.72 -51.49 -13.07
C GLY A 112 -12.32 -50.20 -13.79
N GLN A 113 -11.26 -50.28 -14.60
CA GLN A 113 -10.78 -49.16 -15.40
C GLN A 113 -11.67 -48.93 -16.62
N ILE A 114 -12.35 -47.83 -16.66
CA ILE A 114 -13.11 -47.35 -17.81
C ILE A 114 -12.17 -46.62 -18.76
N GLN A 115 -12.21 -46.99 -20.03
CA GLN A 115 -11.46 -46.25 -21.04
C GLN A 115 -12.09 -44.86 -21.22
N MET A 116 -11.26 -43.84 -20.96
CA MET A 116 -11.67 -42.43 -21.15
C MET A 116 -11.02 -41.88 -22.41
N THR A 117 -11.73 -40.97 -23.06
CA THR A 117 -11.24 -40.16 -24.19
C THR A 117 -11.26 -38.68 -23.80
N GLY A 118 -10.41 -37.88 -24.44
CA GLY A 118 -10.24 -36.46 -24.07
C GLY A 118 -9.32 -36.24 -22.87
N GLN A 119 -9.22 -34.99 -22.44
CA GLN A 119 -8.39 -34.57 -21.32
C GLN A 119 -9.14 -33.52 -20.48
N MET A 120 -8.91 -33.52 -19.17
CA MET A 120 -9.36 -32.44 -18.31
C MET A 120 -8.61 -31.15 -18.65
N ASN A 121 -9.27 -30.02 -18.47
CA ASN A 121 -8.58 -28.75 -18.62
C ASN A 121 -7.50 -28.63 -17.51
N ALA A 122 -6.38 -28.01 -17.85
CA ALA A 122 -5.29 -27.84 -16.87
C ALA A 122 -5.73 -27.02 -15.65
N SER A 123 -6.68 -26.12 -15.79
CA SER A 123 -7.29 -25.34 -14.70
C SER A 123 -8.05 -26.19 -13.69
N ASP A 124 -8.52 -27.38 -14.11
CA ASP A 124 -9.34 -28.27 -13.29
C ASP A 124 -8.52 -29.32 -12.54
N VAL A 125 -7.20 -29.28 -12.70
CA VAL A 125 -6.25 -30.19 -12.05
C VAL A 125 -5.43 -29.41 -11.00
N PHE A 126 -5.60 -29.77 -9.72
CA PHE A 126 -4.93 -29.08 -8.62
C PHE A 126 -3.51 -29.60 -8.34
N GLY A 127 -3.19 -30.85 -8.73
CA GLY A 127 -1.93 -31.50 -8.41
C GLY A 127 -1.78 -31.84 -6.92
N ALA A 128 -0.56 -32.18 -6.54
CA ALA A 128 -0.22 -32.53 -5.16
C ALA A 128 0.02 -31.29 -4.26
N SER A 129 0.24 -30.12 -4.86
CA SER A 129 0.45 -28.88 -4.10
C SER A 129 -0.84 -28.05 -4.07
N LEU A 130 -1.46 -28.06 -2.91
CA LEU A 130 -2.68 -27.26 -2.64
C LEU A 130 -2.35 -25.96 -1.88
N GLN A 131 -1.06 -25.58 -1.80
CA GLN A 131 -0.64 -24.38 -1.08
C GLN A 131 -1.11 -23.06 -1.71
N ASN A 132 -1.53 -23.11 -2.96
CA ASN A 132 -2.08 -21.97 -3.71
C ASN A 132 -3.61 -22.05 -3.87
N SER A 133 -4.28 -22.86 -3.06
CA SER A 133 -5.74 -23.03 -3.08
C SER A 133 -6.32 -22.73 -1.71
N HIS A 134 -7.56 -22.24 -1.68
CA HIS A 134 -8.29 -21.99 -0.44
C HIS A 134 -8.25 -23.24 0.45
N PRO A 135 -7.90 -23.13 1.72
CA PRO A 135 -7.82 -24.27 2.62
C PRO A 135 -9.19 -24.95 2.81
N PHE A 136 -9.19 -26.25 2.93
CA PHE A 136 -10.38 -27.07 3.15
C PHE A 136 -10.04 -28.29 4.04
N SER A 137 -11.04 -29.08 4.40
CA SER A 137 -10.95 -30.22 5.35
C SER A 137 -10.59 -29.82 6.78
N PHE A 138 -10.89 -28.60 7.18
CA PHE A 138 -10.63 -28.10 8.53
C PHE A 138 -11.90 -27.52 9.15
N ASN A 139 -11.89 -27.50 10.48
CA ASN A 139 -12.95 -26.87 11.26
C ASN A 139 -12.67 -25.38 11.43
N THR A 140 -13.64 -24.53 11.07
CA THR A 140 -13.49 -23.07 11.03
C THR A 140 -13.39 -22.37 12.39
N LEU A 141 -13.31 -23.10 13.46
CA LEU A 141 -13.91 -22.70 14.73
C LEU A 141 -13.19 -21.71 15.57
N LYS A 142 -12.03 -21.21 15.36
CA LYS A 142 -11.47 -20.41 16.47
C LYS A 142 -10.66 -19.18 16.10
N ASP A 143 -9.92 -19.19 15.02
CA ASP A 143 -8.70 -18.39 15.01
C ASP A 143 -8.66 -17.27 13.96
N SER A 144 -9.76 -17.00 13.24
CA SER A 144 -9.80 -15.91 12.27
C SER A 144 -10.79 -14.83 12.67
N PRO A 145 -10.35 -13.57 12.81
CA PRO A 145 -11.22 -12.47 13.21
C PRO A 145 -12.23 -12.05 12.13
N ASP A 146 -12.02 -12.46 10.88
CA ASP A 146 -12.88 -12.14 9.74
C ASP A 146 -14.05 -13.12 9.56
N LEU A 147 -14.11 -14.23 10.31
CA LEU A 147 -15.23 -15.17 10.24
C LEU A 147 -16.50 -14.59 10.85
N VAL A 148 -17.65 -14.92 10.26
CA VAL A 148 -18.95 -14.52 10.81
C VAL A 148 -19.19 -15.16 12.18
N PRO A 149 -19.75 -14.41 13.17
CA PRO A 149 -19.92 -14.92 14.52
C PRO A 149 -20.79 -16.18 14.62
N SER A 150 -21.84 -16.28 13.80
CA SER A 150 -22.73 -17.45 13.78
C SER A 150 -22.04 -18.70 13.24
N LEU A 151 -21.12 -18.58 12.30
CA LEU A 151 -20.29 -19.69 11.82
C LEU A 151 -19.42 -20.25 12.96
N VAL A 152 -18.80 -19.35 13.72
CA VAL A 152 -17.94 -19.71 14.85
C VAL A 152 -18.73 -20.36 16.00
N ALA A 153 -19.92 -19.84 16.29
CA ALA A 153 -20.74 -20.32 17.40
C ALA A 153 -21.41 -21.66 17.13
N SER A 154 -21.90 -21.88 15.91
CA SER A 154 -22.75 -23.02 15.57
C SER A 154 -22.10 -24.08 14.68
N GLN A 155 -20.89 -23.83 14.18
CA GLN A 155 -20.24 -24.66 13.15
C GLN A 155 -21.09 -24.87 11.89
N GLN A 156 -21.99 -23.94 11.64
CA GLN A 156 -22.87 -23.95 10.47
C GLN A 156 -22.74 -22.64 9.72
N THR A 157 -23.17 -22.64 8.48
CA THR A 157 -23.16 -21.42 7.67
C THR A 157 -24.04 -20.32 8.25
N ALA A 158 -23.60 -19.08 8.12
CA ALA A 158 -24.41 -17.90 8.34
C ALA A 158 -25.21 -17.48 7.09
N ASP A 159 -25.08 -18.19 5.98
CA ASP A 159 -25.83 -17.92 4.77
C ASP A 159 -27.34 -18.03 5.03
N PRO A 160 -28.11 -16.92 4.91
CA PRO A 160 -29.55 -16.93 5.17
C PRO A 160 -30.32 -17.86 4.23
N LEU A 161 -29.75 -18.18 3.07
CA LEU A 161 -30.32 -19.12 2.11
C LEU A 161 -29.88 -20.57 2.39
N ASN A 162 -29.03 -20.80 3.42
CA ASN A 162 -28.49 -22.11 3.81
C ASN A 162 -27.90 -22.91 2.61
N LYS A 163 -27.26 -22.21 1.68
CA LYS A 163 -26.65 -22.81 0.47
C LYS A 163 -25.19 -23.14 0.70
N VAL A 164 -24.42 -22.21 1.29
CA VAL A 164 -23.02 -22.41 1.67
C VAL A 164 -22.99 -23.12 3.02
N ARG A 165 -22.49 -24.36 3.08
CA ARG A 165 -22.57 -25.21 4.27
C ARG A 165 -21.21 -25.69 4.72
N LEU A 166 -21.07 -25.90 6.02
CA LEU A 166 -19.97 -26.69 6.57
C LEU A 166 -20.39 -28.16 6.62
N ILE A 167 -19.58 -29.03 6.05
CA ILE A 167 -19.85 -30.45 6.01
C ILE A 167 -19.25 -31.11 7.25
N HIS A 168 -20.11 -31.56 8.15
CA HIS A 168 -19.70 -32.02 9.48
C HIS A 168 -18.83 -30.99 10.24
N GLY A 169 -19.17 -29.71 10.11
CA GLY A 169 -18.45 -28.63 10.75
C GLY A 169 -17.16 -28.21 10.05
N ASN A 170 -16.84 -28.76 8.86
CA ASN A 170 -15.64 -28.47 8.12
C ASN A 170 -15.94 -27.79 6.79
N VAL A 171 -15.03 -26.94 6.36
CA VAL A 171 -14.99 -26.46 4.97
C VAL A 171 -14.57 -27.63 4.09
N GLN A 172 -15.34 -27.85 3.02
CA GLN A 172 -15.08 -28.89 2.02
C GLN A 172 -15.29 -28.32 0.62
N CYS A 173 -14.88 -29.00 -0.43
CA CYS A 173 -15.16 -28.58 -1.80
C CYS A 173 -16.65 -28.32 -2.01
N GLU A 174 -17.53 -29.16 -1.47
CA GLU A 174 -18.97 -28.99 -1.59
C GLU A 174 -19.55 -27.86 -0.71
N SER A 175 -18.76 -27.20 0.10
CA SER A 175 -19.20 -25.96 0.76
C SER A 175 -19.45 -24.84 -0.28
N CYS A 176 -18.68 -24.84 -1.34
CA CYS A 176 -18.80 -23.85 -2.43
C CYS A 176 -19.40 -24.46 -3.71
N HIS A 177 -19.20 -25.74 -3.97
CA HIS A 177 -19.59 -26.43 -5.21
C HIS A 177 -20.57 -27.57 -4.95
N ASN A 178 -21.60 -27.69 -5.77
CA ASN A 178 -22.50 -28.85 -5.68
C ASN A 178 -22.86 -29.36 -7.07
N PRO A 179 -22.32 -30.50 -7.50
CA PRO A 179 -22.53 -31.01 -8.84
C PRO A 179 -23.98 -31.44 -9.15
N HIS A 180 -24.85 -31.55 -8.12
CA HIS A 180 -26.23 -31.97 -8.28
C HIS A 180 -27.22 -30.85 -8.51
N ILE A 181 -26.78 -29.58 -8.42
CA ILE A 181 -27.66 -28.43 -8.59
C ILE A 181 -27.30 -27.63 -9.83
N GLU A 182 -28.24 -26.84 -10.33
CA GLU A 182 -27.91 -25.78 -11.27
C GLU A 182 -26.95 -24.76 -10.65
N ASN A 183 -26.10 -24.16 -11.49
CA ASN A 183 -25.22 -23.10 -11.07
C ASN A 183 -25.99 -22.01 -10.32
N GLY A 184 -25.67 -21.83 -9.04
CA GLY A 184 -26.20 -20.73 -8.24
C GLY A 184 -25.66 -19.38 -8.68
N ASP A 185 -24.52 -19.39 -9.33
CA ASP A 185 -23.91 -18.26 -10.02
C ASP A 185 -23.99 -18.45 -11.53
N LYS A 186 -24.79 -17.62 -12.19
CA LYS A 186 -25.03 -17.71 -13.63
C LYS A 186 -23.93 -17.10 -14.50
N VAL A 187 -22.97 -16.40 -13.88
CA VAL A 187 -21.84 -15.76 -14.55
C VAL A 187 -20.56 -16.60 -14.35
N SER A 188 -20.23 -16.92 -13.11
CA SER A 188 -19.05 -17.74 -12.80
C SER A 188 -19.23 -19.20 -13.15
N LEU A 189 -20.46 -19.69 -13.16
CA LEU A 189 -20.82 -21.09 -13.40
C LEU A 189 -20.17 -22.03 -12.33
N ASN A 190 -19.44 -23.05 -12.77
CA ASN A 190 -18.67 -23.99 -11.91
C ASN A 190 -19.51 -24.61 -10.79
N PHE A 191 -20.82 -24.80 -11.04
CA PHE A 191 -21.80 -25.36 -10.05
C PHE A 191 -21.67 -24.76 -8.64
N LEU A 192 -21.34 -23.47 -8.58
CA LEU A 192 -21.34 -22.73 -7.34
C LEU A 192 -22.71 -22.75 -6.71
N VAL A 193 -22.75 -23.01 -5.41
CA VAL A 193 -24.01 -23.11 -4.64
C VAL A 193 -24.72 -21.77 -4.49
N ARG A 194 -24.01 -20.67 -4.71
CA ARG A 194 -24.50 -19.31 -4.54
C ARG A 194 -23.86 -18.36 -5.56
N ASP A 195 -24.56 -17.28 -5.88
CA ASP A 195 -24.03 -16.14 -6.61
C ASP A 195 -22.80 -15.56 -5.86
N SER A 196 -21.69 -15.37 -6.57
CA SER A 196 -20.45 -14.82 -6.04
C SER A 196 -20.30 -13.31 -6.28
N SER A 197 -21.26 -12.70 -6.99
CA SER A 197 -21.24 -11.26 -7.23
C SER A 197 -21.12 -10.46 -5.93
N SER A 198 -20.38 -9.35 -5.99
CA SER A 198 -20.10 -8.49 -4.82
C SER A 198 -19.53 -9.24 -3.61
N GLY A 199 -18.88 -10.38 -3.84
CA GLY A 199 -18.29 -11.22 -2.81
C GLY A 199 -19.29 -12.05 -1.98
N ALA A 200 -20.54 -12.20 -2.43
CA ALA A 200 -21.59 -12.83 -1.62
C ALA A 200 -21.27 -14.27 -1.21
N MET A 201 -20.57 -15.05 -2.06
CA MET A 201 -20.07 -16.37 -1.70
C MET A 201 -19.06 -16.30 -0.56
N CYS A 202 -18.04 -15.46 -0.68
CA CYS A 202 -16.98 -15.30 0.32
C CYS A 202 -17.55 -14.77 1.65
N LEU A 203 -18.44 -13.77 1.58
CA LEU A 203 -19.06 -13.14 2.75
C LEU A 203 -20.02 -14.06 3.50
N SER A 204 -20.36 -15.23 2.96
CA SER A 204 -21.09 -16.25 3.72
C SER A 204 -20.29 -16.83 4.89
N CYS A 205 -18.96 -16.78 4.80
CA CYS A 205 -18.06 -17.21 5.86
C CYS A 205 -17.22 -16.05 6.41
N HIS A 206 -16.71 -15.19 5.53
CA HIS A 206 -15.92 -14.01 5.87
C HIS A 206 -16.83 -12.80 6.08
N GLY A 207 -17.03 -12.40 7.34
CA GLY A 207 -17.94 -11.32 7.66
C GLY A 207 -17.26 -9.96 7.77
N THR A 208 -18.05 -8.91 7.64
CA THR A 208 -17.58 -7.52 7.82
C THR A 208 -17.93 -6.93 9.19
N ALA A 209 -18.53 -7.73 10.09
CA ALA A 209 -18.86 -7.27 11.44
C ALA A 209 -17.59 -7.13 12.31
N PRO A 210 -17.55 -6.16 13.21
CA PRO A 210 -16.44 -6.02 14.16
C PRO A 210 -16.26 -7.29 15.00
N ARG A 211 -15.06 -7.83 15.01
CA ARG A 211 -14.65 -8.97 15.82
C ARG A 211 -13.16 -8.90 16.09
N SER A 212 -12.73 -9.35 17.25
CA SER A 212 -11.31 -9.46 17.58
C SER A 212 -11.00 -10.88 18.02
N VAL A 213 -9.91 -11.45 17.52
CA VAL A 213 -9.37 -12.75 17.91
C VAL A 213 -7.89 -12.57 18.13
N ASN A 214 -7.38 -12.99 19.30
CA ASN A 214 -5.97 -12.81 19.68
C ASN A 214 -5.49 -11.35 19.53
N ASN A 215 -6.34 -10.39 19.89
CA ASN A 215 -6.13 -8.95 19.73
C ASN A 215 -5.99 -8.45 18.28
N LEU A 216 -6.28 -9.29 17.29
CA LEU A 216 -6.34 -8.90 15.89
C LEU A 216 -7.78 -8.52 15.54
N PRO A 217 -8.01 -7.30 15.05
CA PRO A 217 -9.33 -6.88 14.59
C PRO A 217 -9.65 -7.50 13.23
N ASN A 218 -10.95 -7.61 12.93
CA ASN A 218 -11.40 -8.06 11.62
C ASN A 218 -10.97 -7.07 10.51
N PRO A 219 -10.13 -7.49 9.56
CA PRO A 219 -9.62 -6.62 8.50
C PRO A 219 -10.68 -6.25 7.46
N LEU A 220 -11.84 -6.91 7.45
CA LEU A 220 -12.91 -6.69 6.47
C LEU A 220 -13.99 -5.70 6.96
N VAL A 221 -13.90 -5.21 8.20
CA VAL A 221 -14.87 -4.22 8.73
C VAL A 221 -15.05 -3.02 7.78
N PRO A 222 -14.00 -2.43 7.21
CA PRO A 222 -14.15 -1.27 6.33
C PRO A 222 -14.56 -1.61 4.89
N TRP A 223 -14.62 -2.89 4.51
CA TRP A 223 -14.90 -3.31 3.14
C TRP A 223 -16.16 -2.69 2.53
N PRO A 224 -17.32 -2.63 3.20
CA PRO A 224 -18.55 -2.12 2.59
C PRO A 224 -18.47 -0.66 2.14
N THR A 225 -17.53 0.11 2.66
CA THR A 225 -17.31 1.52 2.31
C THR A 225 -16.06 1.74 1.48
N SER A 226 -15.32 0.68 1.15
CA SER A 226 -14.10 0.80 0.37
C SER A 226 -14.41 1.20 -1.08
N ALA A 227 -13.48 1.92 -1.71
CA ALA A 227 -13.60 2.29 -3.11
C ALA A 227 -13.75 1.08 -4.03
N HIS A 228 -13.09 -0.03 -3.70
CA HIS A 228 -13.17 -1.27 -4.46
C HIS A 228 -14.54 -1.95 -4.37
N ALA A 229 -15.26 -1.75 -3.26
CA ALA A 229 -16.61 -2.31 -3.09
C ALA A 229 -17.72 -1.46 -3.70
N VAL A 230 -17.54 -0.12 -3.75
CA VAL A 230 -18.63 0.81 -4.07
C VAL A 230 -18.55 1.51 -5.42
N VAL A 231 -17.39 1.49 -6.11
CA VAL A 231 -17.25 2.16 -7.41
C VAL A 231 -17.89 1.32 -8.51
N PRO A 232 -19.06 1.74 -9.06
CA PRO A 232 -19.88 0.87 -9.93
C PRO A 232 -19.34 0.72 -11.36
N ASN A 233 -18.49 1.63 -11.83
CA ASN A 233 -18.18 1.76 -13.26
C ASN A 233 -16.72 1.42 -13.62
N SER A 234 -15.99 0.76 -12.74
CA SER A 234 -14.65 0.28 -13.08
C SER A 234 -14.77 -1.00 -13.90
N THR A 235 -14.78 -0.87 -15.23
CA THR A 235 -14.67 -2.03 -16.11
C THR A 235 -13.32 -2.70 -15.92
N LEU A 236 -13.35 -4.01 -15.74
CA LEU A 236 -12.13 -4.80 -15.68
C LEU A 236 -11.59 -5.05 -17.09
N PRO A 237 -10.28 -5.12 -17.28
CA PRO A 237 -9.72 -5.61 -18.53
C PRO A 237 -10.25 -7.02 -18.74
N ALA A 238 -10.82 -7.26 -19.91
CA ALA A 238 -11.66 -8.41 -20.24
C ALA A 238 -11.01 -9.79 -20.09
N ALA A 239 -9.75 -9.90 -19.76
CA ALA A 239 -9.05 -11.19 -19.84
C ALA A 239 -8.62 -11.82 -18.52
N ASN A 240 -8.53 -11.10 -17.40
CA ASN A 240 -7.71 -11.63 -16.29
C ASN A 240 -8.20 -11.38 -14.86
N VAL A 241 -9.38 -10.86 -14.63
CA VAL A 241 -9.70 -10.37 -13.27
C VAL A 241 -11.01 -10.94 -12.69
N GLY A 242 -11.50 -12.01 -13.25
CA GLY A 242 -12.69 -12.70 -12.75
C GLY A 242 -13.87 -12.65 -13.72
N PRO A 243 -14.98 -13.32 -13.40
CA PRO A 243 -16.09 -13.53 -14.33
C PRO A 243 -16.99 -12.30 -14.53
N TYR A 244 -16.95 -11.35 -13.60
CA TYR A 244 -17.77 -10.13 -13.69
C TYR A 244 -16.99 -8.97 -14.31
N ASN A 245 -17.72 -8.04 -14.88
CA ASN A 245 -17.14 -6.94 -15.66
C ASN A 245 -16.77 -5.68 -14.86
N THR A 246 -16.95 -5.68 -13.53
CA THR A 246 -16.53 -4.57 -12.66
C THR A 246 -15.80 -5.05 -11.41
N VAL A 247 -14.95 -4.19 -10.84
CA VAL A 247 -14.25 -4.49 -9.59
C VAL A 247 -15.24 -4.73 -8.44
N ALA A 248 -16.26 -3.91 -8.32
CA ALA A 248 -17.28 -4.04 -7.28
C ALA A 248 -18.06 -5.36 -7.38
N LEU A 249 -18.39 -5.81 -8.59
CA LEU A 249 -19.08 -7.08 -8.78
C LEU A 249 -18.16 -8.29 -8.59
N ASN A 250 -16.92 -8.23 -9.02
CA ASN A 250 -15.94 -9.28 -8.71
C ASN A 250 -15.51 -9.27 -7.24
N ALA A 251 -15.53 -8.12 -6.61
CA ALA A 251 -15.17 -7.94 -5.19
C ALA A 251 -13.86 -8.65 -4.82
N CYS A 252 -13.94 -9.66 -3.95
CA CYS A 252 -12.80 -10.43 -3.47
C CYS A 252 -11.99 -11.04 -4.61
N SER A 253 -12.68 -11.61 -5.61
CA SER A 253 -12.05 -12.27 -6.77
C SER A 253 -11.33 -11.31 -7.71
N SER A 254 -11.46 -9.99 -7.53
CA SER A 254 -10.60 -9.03 -8.23
C SER A 254 -9.13 -9.15 -7.85
N CYS A 255 -8.84 -9.52 -6.60
CA CYS A 255 -7.50 -9.58 -6.03
C CYS A 255 -7.10 -10.98 -5.57
N HIS A 256 -8.06 -11.80 -5.11
CA HIS A 256 -7.85 -13.15 -4.63
C HIS A 256 -8.33 -14.19 -5.65
N VAL A 257 -7.70 -15.36 -5.65
CA VAL A 257 -8.09 -16.50 -6.46
C VAL A 257 -8.24 -17.71 -5.55
N GLU A 258 -9.37 -18.37 -5.64
CA GLU A 258 -9.74 -19.47 -4.76
C GLU A 258 -8.89 -20.73 -5.00
N HIS A 259 -8.39 -20.90 -6.23
CA HIS A 259 -7.59 -22.07 -6.63
C HIS A 259 -6.44 -21.63 -7.54
N ASN A 260 -5.28 -22.29 -7.36
CA ASN A 260 -4.09 -22.07 -8.19
C ASN A 260 -3.63 -20.59 -8.23
N ALA A 261 -3.70 -19.91 -7.08
CA ALA A 261 -3.25 -18.54 -6.96
C ALA A 261 -1.74 -18.43 -7.23
N ASN A 262 -1.34 -17.50 -8.10
CA ASN A 262 0.08 -17.27 -8.41
C ASN A 262 0.83 -16.56 -7.27
N GLY A 263 0.12 -15.84 -6.44
CA GLY A 263 0.67 -15.04 -5.35
C GLY A 263 0.93 -15.79 -4.05
N ALA A 264 0.74 -17.11 -3.99
CA ALA A 264 0.93 -18.00 -2.84
C ALA A 264 0.26 -17.50 -1.56
N ALA A 265 0.94 -16.65 -0.80
CA ALA A 265 0.38 -16.11 0.44
C ALA A 265 -0.91 -15.32 0.21
N ARG A 266 -1.92 -15.57 1.05
CA ARG A 266 -3.23 -14.90 1.03
C ARG A 266 -4.00 -15.09 -0.29
N LEU A 267 -3.64 -16.10 -1.09
CA LEU A 267 -4.30 -16.44 -2.36
C LEU A 267 -4.39 -15.24 -3.33
N LEU A 268 -3.37 -14.42 -3.35
CA LEU A 268 -3.35 -13.28 -4.26
C LEU A 268 -3.22 -13.75 -5.71
N ARG A 269 -3.93 -13.07 -6.58
CA ARG A 269 -3.96 -13.40 -8.02
C ARG A 269 -2.57 -13.31 -8.66
N GLY A 270 -1.75 -12.35 -8.21
CA GLY A 270 -0.49 -12.03 -8.87
C GLY A 270 -0.72 -11.32 -10.19
N ALA A 271 0.35 -11.11 -10.93
CA ALA A 271 0.30 -10.39 -12.18
C ALA A 271 0.92 -11.15 -13.34
N THR A 272 0.95 -10.48 -14.47
CA THR A 272 1.61 -10.94 -15.70
C THR A 272 3.12 -11.14 -15.48
N PRO A 273 3.79 -11.96 -16.31
CA PRO A 273 5.23 -12.17 -16.24
C PRO A 273 6.07 -10.88 -16.24
N ALA A 274 5.56 -9.81 -16.86
CA ALA A 274 6.24 -8.51 -16.90
C ALA A 274 6.44 -7.86 -15.52
N LEU A 275 5.64 -8.23 -14.52
CA LEU A 275 5.71 -7.70 -13.15
C LEU A 275 6.24 -8.73 -12.14
N ALA A 276 6.75 -9.86 -12.60
CA ALA A 276 7.19 -10.97 -11.75
C ALA A 276 8.34 -10.62 -10.77
N SER A 277 9.03 -9.50 -10.97
CA SER A 277 10.04 -9.00 -10.03
C SER A 277 9.47 -8.31 -8.79
N MET A 278 8.17 -8.03 -8.78
CA MET A 278 7.47 -7.39 -7.65
C MET A 278 6.82 -8.45 -6.75
N ASP A 279 6.54 -8.08 -5.52
CA ASP A 279 5.72 -8.92 -4.63
C ASP A 279 4.26 -9.04 -5.16
N ALA A 280 3.59 -10.11 -4.76
CA ALA A 280 2.26 -10.42 -5.29
C ALA A 280 1.20 -9.36 -4.95
N SER A 281 1.32 -8.67 -3.82
CA SER A 281 0.39 -7.61 -3.43
C SER A 281 0.54 -6.39 -4.32
N THR A 282 1.76 -5.97 -4.56
CA THR A 282 2.10 -4.87 -5.47
C THR A 282 1.66 -5.21 -6.91
N GLN A 283 1.93 -6.44 -7.37
CA GLN A 283 1.48 -6.90 -8.68
C GLN A 283 -0.03 -6.76 -8.85
N ASN A 284 -0.83 -7.17 -7.87
CA ASN A 284 -2.29 -7.02 -7.91
C ASN A 284 -2.71 -5.56 -8.08
N CYS A 285 -2.11 -4.65 -7.32
CA CYS A 285 -2.44 -3.21 -7.41
C CYS A 285 -2.07 -2.64 -8.78
N ILE A 286 -0.85 -2.91 -9.25
CA ILE A 286 -0.32 -2.36 -10.50
C ILE A 286 -1.05 -2.93 -11.74
N THR A 287 -1.64 -4.10 -11.67
CA THR A 287 -2.49 -4.63 -12.75
C THR A 287 -3.58 -3.62 -13.15
N CYS A 288 -4.11 -2.87 -12.19
CA CYS A 288 -5.13 -1.84 -12.44
C CYS A 288 -4.57 -0.40 -12.37
N HIS A 289 -3.64 -0.12 -11.45
CA HIS A 289 -3.10 1.23 -11.20
C HIS A 289 -1.88 1.57 -12.07
N ASN A 290 -1.87 1.11 -13.32
CA ASN A 290 -0.78 1.30 -14.29
C ASN A 290 -1.08 2.34 -15.38
N GLY A 291 -2.17 3.11 -15.25
CA GLY A 291 -2.59 4.09 -16.24
C GLY A 291 -3.32 3.50 -17.45
N ASN A 292 -3.71 2.24 -17.40
CA ASN A 292 -4.52 1.65 -18.44
C ASN A 292 -5.96 2.21 -18.36
N ASN A 293 -6.24 3.22 -19.17
CA ASN A 293 -7.51 3.95 -19.21
C ASN A 293 -8.73 3.08 -19.57
N ASN A 294 -8.52 1.82 -19.98
CA ASN A 294 -9.63 0.89 -20.24
C ASN A 294 -10.29 0.38 -18.95
N ILE A 295 -9.65 0.61 -17.79
CA ILE A 295 -10.17 0.12 -16.50
C ILE A 295 -11.00 1.20 -15.82
N VAL A 296 -10.44 2.39 -15.64
CA VAL A 296 -11.16 3.58 -15.16
C VAL A 296 -10.51 4.79 -15.85
N PRO A 297 -11.24 5.57 -16.63
CA PRO A 297 -10.67 6.71 -17.37
C PRO A 297 -9.95 7.74 -16.49
N THR A 298 -10.26 7.76 -15.19
CA THR A 298 -9.69 8.69 -14.21
C THR A 298 -8.65 8.05 -13.31
N LEU A 299 -8.33 6.76 -13.51
CA LEU A 299 -7.36 6.07 -12.66
C LEU A 299 -5.94 6.52 -12.98
N THR A 300 -5.28 7.07 -11.99
CA THR A 300 -3.94 7.60 -12.16
C THR A 300 -2.92 6.48 -12.34
N ASN A 301 -1.94 6.72 -13.21
CA ASN A 301 -0.82 5.82 -13.38
C ASN A 301 0.16 5.94 -12.21
N VAL A 302 -0.04 5.12 -11.19
CA VAL A 302 0.90 5.06 -10.06
C VAL A 302 2.19 4.36 -10.44
N TYR A 303 2.13 3.40 -11.39
CA TYR A 303 3.30 2.64 -11.82
C TYR A 303 4.38 3.53 -12.43
N ALA A 304 4.01 4.60 -13.12
CA ALA A 304 4.96 5.55 -13.71
C ALA A 304 5.85 6.24 -12.65
N GLU A 305 5.35 6.39 -11.44
CA GLU A 305 6.08 7.05 -10.34
C GLU A 305 7.37 6.31 -9.96
N PHE A 306 7.37 4.98 -10.10
CA PHE A 306 8.49 4.12 -9.73
C PHE A 306 9.63 4.10 -10.75
N SER A 307 9.51 4.85 -11.84
CA SER A 307 10.59 5.12 -12.78
C SER A 307 11.29 6.46 -12.54
N LYS A 308 10.80 7.28 -11.62
CA LYS A 308 11.36 8.58 -11.28
C LYS A 308 12.66 8.47 -10.48
N THR A 309 13.37 9.57 -10.31
CA THR A 309 14.68 9.62 -9.62
C THR A 309 14.61 9.16 -8.17
N SER A 310 13.54 9.51 -7.46
CA SER A 310 13.29 9.14 -6.08
C SER A 310 11.94 8.47 -5.95
N TYR A 311 11.88 7.30 -5.32
CA TYR A 311 10.63 6.57 -5.07
C TYR A 311 10.82 5.61 -3.88
N HIS A 312 9.70 5.15 -3.31
CA HIS A 312 9.74 4.04 -2.37
C HIS A 312 10.04 2.75 -3.14
N PRO A 313 11.16 2.06 -2.83
CA PRO A 313 11.56 0.88 -3.59
C PRO A 313 10.63 -0.30 -3.31
N PHE A 314 10.29 -1.06 -4.35
CA PHE A 314 9.60 -2.33 -4.17
C PHE A 314 10.53 -3.42 -3.65
N PRO A 315 10.02 -4.41 -2.92
CA PRO A 315 10.79 -5.60 -2.60
C PRO A 315 11.17 -6.34 -3.89
N SER A 316 12.43 -6.69 -4.02
CA SER A 316 12.86 -7.65 -5.03
C SER A 316 12.61 -9.04 -4.48
N GLY A 317 11.55 -9.72 -4.91
CA GLY A 317 11.24 -11.09 -4.49
C GLY A 317 9.79 -11.30 -4.08
N THR A 318 9.48 -12.48 -3.61
CA THR A 318 8.12 -13.00 -3.44
C THR A 318 7.42 -12.58 -2.14
N ASN A 319 8.09 -11.88 -1.24
CA ASN A 319 7.54 -11.61 0.09
C ASN A 319 7.03 -10.17 0.19
N ALA A 320 5.72 -10.04 0.35
CA ALA A 320 5.12 -8.82 0.87
C ALA A 320 5.72 -8.53 2.26
N HIS A 321 5.88 -7.24 2.58
CA HIS A 321 6.30 -6.83 3.91
C HIS A 321 5.37 -7.43 4.97
N ASP A 322 5.90 -8.32 5.79
CA ASP A 322 5.20 -8.80 6.97
C ASP A 322 5.48 -7.84 8.12
N THR A 323 4.44 -7.38 8.79
CA THR A 323 4.59 -6.55 10.00
C THR A 323 5.38 -7.23 11.11
N ALA A 324 5.60 -8.54 11.01
CA ALA A 324 6.42 -9.35 11.89
C ALA A 324 7.86 -9.58 11.37
N GLU A 325 8.27 -8.92 10.29
CA GLU A 325 9.66 -9.03 9.83
C GLU A 325 10.64 -8.57 10.92
N ALA A 326 11.39 -9.54 11.45
CA ALA A 326 12.35 -9.29 12.53
C ALA A 326 13.57 -8.46 12.08
N THR A 327 13.78 -8.28 10.79
CA THR A 327 14.92 -7.55 10.23
C THR A 327 14.55 -6.84 8.92
N LEU A 328 14.09 -5.61 9.01
CA LEU A 328 14.08 -4.66 7.88
C LEU A 328 15.49 -4.39 7.32
N LEU A 329 16.51 -5.04 7.85
CA LEU A 329 17.93 -4.79 7.61
C LEU A 329 18.55 -5.72 6.60
N SER A 330 17.92 -6.82 6.22
CA SER A 330 18.47 -7.68 5.18
C SER A 330 18.30 -7.00 3.83
N ASN A 331 19.23 -6.19 3.46
CA ASN A 331 19.59 -5.69 2.12
C ASN A 331 18.49 -5.14 1.21
N ASN A 332 17.22 -5.29 1.51
CA ASN A 332 16.13 -4.89 0.63
C ASN A 332 15.28 -3.81 1.28
N ARG A 333 15.64 -2.56 1.01
CA ARG A 333 14.71 -1.46 1.23
C ARG A 333 13.47 -1.74 0.43
N HIS A 334 12.33 -1.84 1.08
CA HIS A 334 11.08 -2.04 0.39
C HIS A 334 9.93 -1.37 1.13
N ALA A 335 8.99 -0.87 0.35
CA ALA A 335 7.67 -0.48 0.80
C ALA A 335 6.67 -1.03 -0.20
N THR A 336 5.72 -1.80 0.27
CA THR A 336 4.66 -2.33 -0.57
C THR A 336 3.45 -1.38 -0.55
N CYS A 337 2.57 -1.52 -1.52
CA CYS A 337 1.34 -0.73 -1.54
C CYS A 337 0.54 -0.88 -0.24
N VAL A 338 0.52 -2.09 0.33
CA VAL A 338 -0.25 -2.40 1.54
C VAL A 338 0.35 -1.87 2.84
N ASP A 339 1.56 -1.37 2.82
CA ASP A 339 2.15 -0.68 3.98
C ASP A 339 1.48 0.68 4.22
N CYS A 340 1.05 1.34 3.14
CA CYS A 340 0.44 2.66 3.17
C CYS A 340 -1.05 2.65 2.80
N HIS A 341 -1.55 1.59 2.17
CA HIS A 341 -2.94 1.45 1.75
C HIS A 341 -3.54 0.14 2.25
N ASN A 342 -4.74 0.21 2.79
CA ASN A 342 -5.54 -0.99 3.06
C ASN A 342 -6.53 -1.19 1.91
N PRO A 343 -6.37 -2.22 1.05
CA PRO A 343 -7.27 -2.43 -0.09
C PRO A 343 -8.72 -2.69 0.32
N HIS A 344 -8.94 -3.19 1.54
CA HIS A 344 -10.27 -3.40 2.08
C HIS A 344 -10.89 -2.12 2.66
N GLY A 345 -10.10 -1.07 2.91
CA GLY A 345 -10.55 0.14 3.59
C GLY A 345 -10.27 1.45 2.87
N ALA A 346 -9.43 1.44 1.83
CA ALA A 346 -9.16 2.64 1.05
C ALA A 346 -10.45 3.19 0.44
N GLN A 347 -10.78 4.44 0.73
CA GLN A 347 -12.01 5.08 0.29
C GLN A 347 -11.76 6.02 -0.89
N GLN A 348 -12.79 6.26 -1.67
CA GLN A 348 -12.74 7.23 -2.75
C GLN A 348 -12.50 8.64 -2.17
N VAL A 349 -11.56 9.36 -2.76
CA VAL A 349 -11.31 10.75 -2.40
C VAL A 349 -12.52 11.59 -2.83
N GLY A 350 -13.20 12.15 -1.84
CA GLY A 350 -14.30 13.09 -2.06
C GLY A 350 -13.79 14.50 -2.41
N ALA A 351 -14.72 15.44 -2.58
CA ALA A 351 -14.40 16.84 -2.82
C ALA A 351 -13.78 17.54 -1.58
N THR A 352 -13.95 16.97 -0.40
CA THR A 352 -13.38 17.49 0.86
C THR A 352 -12.22 16.61 1.31
N PHE A 353 -11.11 17.24 1.63
CA PHE A 353 -9.95 16.58 2.20
C PHE A 353 -10.04 16.59 3.74
N PRO A 354 -9.59 15.51 4.42
CA PRO A 354 -9.44 15.55 5.87
C PRO A 354 -8.53 16.70 6.30
N ILE A 355 -8.86 17.29 7.44
CA ILE A 355 -8.02 18.37 8.00
C ILE A 355 -6.73 17.73 8.55
N PRO A 356 -5.54 18.26 8.21
CA PRO A 356 -4.30 17.79 8.81
C PRO A 356 -4.34 17.84 10.35
N PRO A 357 -3.82 16.83 11.06
CA PRO A 357 -2.98 15.75 10.56
C PRO A 357 -3.75 14.46 10.20
N GLN A 358 -5.08 14.52 10.09
CA GLN A 358 -5.90 13.33 9.82
C GLN A 358 -5.44 12.57 8.59
N ILE A 359 -5.53 11.25 8.69
CA ILE A 359 -5.18 10.35 7.60
C ILE A 359 -6.10 10.55 6.40
N ARG A 360 -5.56 10.45 5.20
CA ARG A 360 -6.36 10.61 3.97
C ARG A 360 -7.26 9.42 3.72
N LEU A 361 -8.38 9.63 3.04
CA LEU A 361 -9.36 8.58 2.73
C LEU A 361 -8.74 7.40 1.95
N SER A 362 -7.82 7.67 1.03
CA SER A 362 -7.08 6.62 0.31
C SER A 362 -6.19 5.75 1.20
N GLN A 363 -5.86 6.23 2.40
CA GLN A 363 -5.08 5.52 3.42
C GLN A 363 -5.97 5.04 4.59
N ALA A 364 -7.29 5.15 4.49
CA ALA A 364 -8.19 4.73 5.55
C ALA A 364 -7.95 3.26 5.94
N ALA A 365 -8.10 2.98 7.23
CA ALA A 365 -7.95 1.66 7.82
C ALA A 365 -6.53 1.04 7.74
N VAL A 366 -5.49 1.82 7.50
CA VAL A 366 -4.10 1.33 7.64
C VAL A 366 -3.66 1.31 9.10
N ASN A 367 -2.62 0.55 9.36
CA ASN A 367 -1.98 0.53 10.68
C ASN A 367 -1.00 1.69 10.84
N GLY A 368 -0.80 2.09 12.08
CA GLY A 368 0.14 3.12 12.49
C GLY A 368 0.89 2.78 13.76
N VAL A 369 1.71 3.72 14.22
CA VAL A 369 2.37 3.69 15.52
C VAL A 369 2.20 5.03 16.23
N LEU A 370 2.24 5.02 17.56
CA LEU A 370 2.23 6.25 18.34
C LEU A 370 3.45 7.12 18.03
N ALA A 371 3.23 8.41 17.83
CA ALA A 371 4.32 9.36 17.59
C ALA A 371 5.24 9.57 18.82
N SER A 372 4.76 9.22 20.01
CA SER A 372 5.53 9.37 21.26
C SER A 372 6.63 8.33 21.41
N ASP A 373 6.44 7.12 20.87
CA ASP A 373 7.41 6.02 21.04
C ASP A 373 7.83 5.39 19.69
N GLY A 374 7.01 5.52 18.64
CA GLY A 374 7.26 4.93 17.32
C GLY A 374 7.21 3.40 17.28
N VAL A 375 6.65 2.76 18.31
CA VAL A 375 6.60 1.31 18.47
C VAL A 375 5.20 0.81 18.77
N SER A 376 4.48 1.48 19.68
CA SER A 376 3.13 1.09 20.08
C SER A 376 2.17 1.20 18.90
N THR A 377 1.57 0.08 18.52
CA THR A 377 0.72 -0.01 17.32
C THR A 377 -0.63 0.68 17.53
N ILE A 378 -1.08 1.36 16.49
CA ILE A 378 -2.43 1.94 16.36
C ILE A 378 -3.12 1.26 15.18
N SER A 379 -4.32 0.75 15.39
CA SER A 379 -5.11 0.15 14.31
C SER A 379 -6.59 0.52 14.47
N PRO A 380 -7.15 1.28 13.53
CA PRO A 380 -6.50 1.95 12.42
C PRO A 380 -5.78 3.25 12.84
N ALA A 381 -4.80 3.66 12.04
CA ALA A 381 -4.16 4.98 12.18
C ALA A 381 -5.19 6.10 12.00
N GLN A 382 -5.10 7.13 12.82
CA GLN A 382 -5.98 8.31 12.76
C GLN A 382 -5.30 9.46 12.04
N ASN A 383 -3.99 9.56 12.15
CA ASN A 383 -3.18 10.62 11.57
C ASN A 383 -2.19 10.05 10.55
N GLN A 384 -1.88 10.81 9.50
CA GLN A 384 -1.00 10.34 8.43
C GLN A 384 0.40 9.99 8.94
N TYR A 385 0.95 10.81 9.83
CA TYR A 385 2.29 10.58 10.37
C TYR A 385 2.42 9.25 11.13
N GLU A 386 1.34 8.75 11.74
CA GLU A 386 1.34 7.46 12.45
C GLU A 386 1.67 6.30 11.50
N ASN A 387 1.20 6.35 10.26
CA ASN A 387 1.56 5.36 9.26
C ASN A 387 3.02 5.54 8.81
N CYS A 388 3.46 6.74 8.51
CA CYS A 388 4.84 7.03 8.07
C CYS A 388 5.88 6.63 9.13
N LEU A 389 5.58 6.90 10.40
CA LEU A 389 6.48 6.60 11.53
C LEU A 389 6.66 5.09 11.79
N ARG A 390 5.86 4.22 11.19
CA ARG A 390 6.13 2.77 11.22
C ARG A 390 7.50 2.44 10.65
N CYS A 391 7.93 3.16 9.63
CA CYS A 391 9.24 3.00 8.98
C CYS A 391 10.19 4.16 9.28
N HIS A 392 9.71 5.37 9.47
CA HIS A 392 10.51 6.57 9.75
C HIS A 392 10.54 6.97 11.24
N GLY A 393 10.22 6.06 12.15
CA GLY A 393 10.25 6.24 13.61
C GLY A 393 11.28 5.33 14.29
N THR A 394 11.03 4.90 15.52
CA THR A 394 11.95 4.14 16.42
C THR A 394 11.82 2.63 16.31
N SER A 395 10.95 2.09 15.48
CA SER A 395 10.71 0.64 15.39
C SER A 395 12.02 -0.14 15.17
N SER A 396 12.13 -1.29 15.83
CA SER A 396 13.30 -2.17 15.71
C SER A 396 13.46 -2.67 14.27
N GLY A 397 14.69 -2.96 13.85
CA GLY A 397 14.96 -3.51 12.54
C GLY A 397 15.13 -2.49 11.42
N LYS A 398 15.03 -1.21 11.68
CA LYS A 398 15.29 -0.17 10.69
C LYS A 398 16.76 -0.09 10.34
N PRO A 399 17.06 0.16 9.06
CA PRO A 399 18.41 0.52 8.70
C PRO A 399 18.80 1.84 9.38
N SER A 400 19.99 1.86 9.96
CA SER A 400 20.61 3.12 10.41
C SER A 400 20.78 4.06 9.22
N SER A 401 20.88 5.37 9.49
CA SER A 401 21.09 6.39 8.46
C SER A 401 22.29 6.09 7.53
N SER A 402 23.32 5.43 8.05
CA SER A 402 24.48 4.97 7.27
C SER A 402 24.13 3.88 6.24
N ALA A 403 23.15 3.04 6.51
CA ALA A 403 22.75 1.98 5.59
C ALA A 403 21.93 2.48 4.40
N PHE A 404 21.34 3.65 4.48
CA PHE A 404 20.59 4.23 3.37
C PHE A 404 21.46 4.89 2.30
N GLY A 405 22.79 4.99 2.50
CA GLY A 405 23.67 5.72 1.60
C GLY A 405 23.30 7.20 1.46
N TYR A 406 22.39 7.70 2.29
CA TYR A 406 22.17 9.12 2.38
C TYR A 406 23.37 9.73 3.07
N LEU A 407 23.89 10.78 2.48
CA LEU A 407 24.79 11.64 3.21
C LEU A 407 24.04 12.09 4.46
N PRO A 408 24.52 11.75 5.64
CA PRO A 408 23.92 12.29 6.84
C PRO A 408 23.92 13.80 6.66
N LEU A 409 22.79 14.41 6.92
CA LEU A 409 22.76 15.84 7.10
C LEU A 409 23.65 16.10 8.30
N TRP A 410 24.81 16.66 8.09
CA TRP A 410 25.82 16.87 9.11
C TRP A 410 25.48 18.10 9.96
N TYR A 411 24.24 18.13 10.45
CA TYR A 411 23.84 19.20 11.35
C TYR A 411 24.56 19.13 12.68
N VAL A 412 24.86 20.29 13.23
CA VAL A 412 25.56 20.42 14.53
C VAL A 412 24.80 19.74 15.66
N SER A 413 23.49 19.72 15.58
CA SER A 413 22.64 19.01 16.51
C SER A 413 21.79 17.99 15.79
N TYR A 414 22.24 16.76 15.77
CA TYR A 414 21.48 15.68 15.19
C TYR A 414 21.38 14.52 16.17
N ALA A 415 20.20 13.89 16.23
CA ALA A 415 20.06 12.60 16.88
C ALA A 415 20.90 11.56 16.13
N SER A 416 21.41 10.58 16.84
CA SER A 416 22.32 9.53 16.33
C SER A 416 21.74 8.70 15.18
N ASP A 417 20.45 8.79 14.90
CA ASP A 417 19.74 8.10 13.81
C ASP A 417 18.90 9.08 12.99
N ALA A 418 19.40 9.46 11.82
CA ALA A 418 18.70 10.36 10.89
C ALA A 418 17.49 9.73 10.23
N ALA A 419 17.37 8.40 10.21
CA ALA A 419 16.20 7.70 9.70
C ALA A 419 15.01 7.78 10.66
N ASN A 420 15.26 8.02 11.95
CA ASN A 420 14.24 8.25 12.95
C ASN A 420 13.92 9.74 13.06
N VAL A 421 12.80 10.16 12.48
CA VAL A 421 12.39 11.57 12.51
C VAL A 421 11.57 11.96 13.74
N ILE A 422 11.20 11.01 14.61
CA ILE A 422 10.39 11.28 15.81
C ILE A 422 11.01 12.38 16.69
N PRO A 423 12.31 12.33 17.05
CA PRO A 423 12.88 13.38 17.88
C PRO A 423 12.81 14.79 17.27
N GLN A 424 12.77 14.87 15.92
CA GLN A 424 12.70 16.14 15.21
C GLN A 424 11.30 16.76 15.28
N PHE A 425 10.27 15.92 15.35
CA PHE A 425 8.87 16.34 15.44
C PHE A 425 8.29 16.24 16.86
N ALA A 426 9.06 15.81 17.84
CA ALA A 426 8.59 15.67 19.22
C ALA A 426 8.09 17.01 19.79
N ALA A 427 7.10 16.95 20.67
CA ALA A 427 6.61 18.14 21.39
C ALA A 427 7.71 18.85 22.19
N THR A 428 8.73 18.10 22.61
CA THR A 428 9.92 18.59 23.30
C THR A 428 10.99 19.19 22.37
N ALA A 429 10.84 19.05 21.05
CA ALA A 429 11.74 19.69 20.10
C ALA A 429 11.65 21.21 20.21
N THR A 430 12.79 21.89 20.17
CA THR A 430 12.82 23.36 20.31
C THR A 430 12.04 24.05 19.21
N SER A 431 12.12 23.55 17.99
CA SER A 431 11.30 23.96 16.87
C SER A 431 11.07 22.81 15.90
N SER A 432 9.94 22.79 15.23
CA SER A 432 9.65 21.83 14.14
C SER A 432 8.57 22.39 13.27
N HIS A 433 8.42 21.87 12.05
CA HIS A 433 7.16 21.98 11.36
C HIS A 433 6.07 21.24 12.15
N PRO A 434 4.82 21.74 12.16
CA PRO A 434 3.75 21.21 13.01
C PRO A 434 3.12 19.95 12.40
N VAL A 435 3.85 18.85 12.35
CA VAL A 435 3.37 17.58 11.78
C VAL A 435 2.67 16.74 12.85
N THR A 436 3.36 16.43 13.95
CA THR A 436 2.82 15.53 14.99
C THR A 436 2.04 16.24 16.09
N HIS A 437 2.20 17.54 16.21
CA HIS A 437 1.50 18.37 17.21
C HIS A 437 1.40 19.81 16.76
N VAL A 438 0.44 20.51 17.32
CA VAL A 438 0.28 21.96 17.12
C VAL A 438 1.43 22.69 17.80
N ARG A 439 2.09 23.59 17.10
CA ARG A 439 3.05 24.52 17.70
C ARG A 439 2.32 25.72 18.26
N SER A 440 2.74 26.16 19.44
CA SER A 440 2.20 27.35 20.06
C SER A 440 2.35 28.57 19.12
N SER A 441 1.26 29.28 18.93
CA SER A 441 1.19 30.49 18.10
C SER A 441 1.91 31.71 18.64
N VAL A 442 2.74 31.53 19.69
CA VAL A 442 3.48 32.63 20.34
C VAL A 442 4.46 33.33 19.39
N TYR A 443 4.80 32.67 18.29
CA TYR A 443 5.66 33.27 17.28
C TYR A 443 4.88 33.47 15.99
N PRO A 444 4.50 34.70 15.65
CA PRO A 444 3.96 34.96 14.33
C PRO A 444 4.95 34.44 13.28
N GLN A 445 4.41 33.78 12.26
CA GLN A 445 5.19 33.24 11.15
C GLN A 445 5.18 34.27 10.00
N PRO A 446 6.00 35.33 10.08
CA PRO A 446 5.92 36.46 9.12
C PRO A 446 6.26 36.03 7.69
N SER A 447 6.88 34.87 7.55
CA SER A 447 7.24 34.31 6.25
C SER A 447 6.15 33.44 5.62
N LEU A 448 5.06 33.13 6.32
CA LEU A 448 3.98 32.32 5.72
C LEU A 448 3.14 33.14 4.75
N LEU A 449 2.75 32.49 3.65
CA LEU A 449 1.77 33.07 2.72
C LEU A 449 0.44 33.27 3.45
N PRO A 450 -0.29 34.37 3.14
CA PRO A 450 -1.61 34.62 3.76
C PRO A 450 -2.57 33.43 3.63
N SER A 451 -2.54 32.72 2.50
CA SER A 451 -3.34 31.51 2.24
C SER A 451 -3.05 30.37 3.21
N MET A 452 -1.84 30.31 3.76
CA MET A 452 -1.45 29.28 4.75
C MET A 452 -1.91 29.61 6.16
N LEU A 453 -2.31 30.83 6.40
CA LEU A 453 -2.84 31.27 7.69
C LEU A 453 -4.36 31.11 7.78
N LEU A 454 -5.04 30.82 6.66
CA LEU A 454 -6.48 30.62 6.60
C LEU A 454 -6.83 29.15 6.86
N LEU A 455 -7.84 28.94 7.68
CA LEU A 455 -8.37 27.60 7.99
C LEU A 455 -9.37 27.08 6.96
N ASP A 456 -9.72 27.90 5.95
CA ASP A 456 -10.77 27.59 5.00
C ASP A 456 -10.37 26.58 3.92
N GLY A 457 -9.08 26.34 3.77
CA GLY A 457 -8.55 25.33 2.85
C GLY A 457 -8.91 25.55 1.37
N VAL A 458 -9.48 26.69 1.02
CA VAL A 458 -9.96 26.94 -0.35
C VAL A 458 -8.80 27.09 -1.32
N THR A 459 -7.67 27.56 -0.84
CA THR A 459 -6.47 27.69 -1.67
C THR A 459 -5.91 26.32 -1.97
N GLN A 460 -5.87 25.97 -3.24
CA GLN A 460 -5.34 24.70 -3.76
C GLN A 460 -6.14 23.44 -3.36
N GLY A 461 -7.42 23.56 -3.07
CA GLY A 461 -8.32 22.42 -2.84
C GLY A 461 -8.04 21.64 -1.55
N ARG A 462 -7.28 22.21 -0.62
CA ARG A 462 -6.94 21.58 0.64
C ARG A 462 -7.07 22.52 1.83
N GLN A 463 -7.72 22.02 2.87
CA GLN A 463 -7.82 22.74 4.13
C GLN A 463 -6.49 22.65 4.90
N MET A 464 -5.88 23.79 5.18
CA MET A 464 -4.69 23.90 6.01
C MET A 464 -5.12 24.28 7.42
N GLY A 465 -4.90 23.34 8.34
CA GLY A 465 -5.12 23.58 9.76
C GLY A 465 -3.89 24.15 10.46
N THR A 466 -3.84 23.99 11.77
CA THR A 466 -2.67 24.30 12.58
C THR A 466 -1.54 23.26 12.46
N GLN A 467 -1.77 22.18 11.72
CA GLN A 467 -0.80 21.13 11.42
C GLN A 467 -0.70 20.91 9.92
N ILE A 468 0.36 20.23 9.50
CA ILE A 468 0.61 19.81 8.12
C ILE A 468 0.86 18.30 8.05
N LEU A 469 0.79 17.75 6.86
CA LEU A 469 1.05 16.35 6.58
C LEU A 469 2.50 16.13 6.16
N CYS A 470 3.04 14.93 6.37
CA CYS A 470 4.30 14.51 5.74
C CYS A 470 4.22 14.67 4.22
N SER A 471 3.06 14.32 3.63
CA SER A 471 2.81 14.45 2.20
C SER A 471 2.64 15.90 1.71
N ASP A 472 2.70 16.91 2.56
CA ASP A 472 2.74 18.30 2.11
C ASP A 472 4.09 18.69 1.52
N CYS A 473 5.15 17.96 1.93
CA CYS A 473 6.48 18.10 1.40
C CYS A 473 6.89 16.87 0.57
N HIS A 474 6.58 15.66 1.04
CA HIS A 474 6.88 14.40 0.37
C HIS A 474 5.68 13.95 -0.45
N ASN A 475 5.76 14.17 -1.77
CA ASN A 475 4.64 13.94 -2.68
C ASN A 475 5.18 13.73 -4.10
N SER A 476 4.32 13.23 -5.00
CA SER A 476 4.67 13.27 -6.42
C SER A 476 4.84 14.71 -6.90
N ASP A 477 5.88 14.92 -7.71
CA ASP A 477 6.14 16.21 -8.36
C ASP A 477 5.12 16.56 -9.44
N ASP A 478 4.30 15.59 -9.82
CA ASP A 478 3.20 15.73 -10.79
C ASP A 478 1.83 15.40 -10.14
N ASN A 479 1.66 15.64 -8.85
CA ASN A 479 0.42 15.28 -8.17
C ASN A 479 -0.79 16.13 -8.60
N ARG A 480 -1.96 15.51 -8.63
CA ARG A 480 -3.21 16.15 -9.07
C ARG A 480 -3.75 17.21 -8.10
N GLU A 481 -3.37 17.15 -6.85
CA GLU A 481 -3.82 18.10 -5.83
C GLU A 481 -3.37 19.53 -6.17
N PHE A 482 -2.23 19.64 -6.85
CA PHE A 482 -1.65 20.92 -7.24
C PHE A 482 -1.53 21.09 -8.76
N GLY A 483 -2.46 20.49 -9.53
CA GLY A 483 -2.62 20.74 -10.97
C GLY A 483 -1.79 19.84 -11.88
N GLY A 484 -1.12 18.82 -11.35
CA GLY A 484 -0.48 17.77 -12.14
C GLY A 484 -1.45 16.69 -12.61
N THR A 485 -0.93 15.65 -13.23
CA THR A 485 -1.69 14.49 -13.74
C THR A 485 -1.38 13.20 -12.99
N GLY A 486 -0.31 13.19 -12.22
CA GLY A 486 0.17 12.05 -11.44
C GLY A 486 -0.63 11.79 -10.16
N PRO A 487 -0.28 10.73 -9.42
CA PRO A 487 -0.94 10.40 -8.17
C PRO A 487 -0.55 11.36 -7.04
N ASN A 488 -1.44 11.53 -6.07
CA ASN A 488 -1.10 12.19 -4.82
C ASN A 488 -0.38 11.21 -3.89
N GLY A 489 0.57 11.69 -3.10
CA GLY A 489 1.31 10.91 -2.12
C GLY A 489 2.74 10.61 -2.53
N PRO A 490 3.56 10.09 -1.61
CA PRO A 490 5.00 9.92 -1.80
C PRO A 490 5.35 8.64 -2.59
N HIS A 491 4.75 8.44 -3.76
CA HIS A 491 5.04 7.29 -4.61
C HIS A 491 6.37 7.44 -5.34
N GLY A 492 6.57 8.58 -6.00
CA GLY A 492 7.79 8.91 -6.71
C GLY A 492 7.87 10.39 -7.02
N SER A 493 9.08 10.88 -7.28
CA SER A 493 9.36 12.26 -7.66
C SER A 493 10.64 12.37 -8.45
N ALA A 494 10.72 13.34 -9.36
CA ALA A 494 11.96 13.74 -10.01
C ALA A 494 12.95 14.40 -9.02
N TYR A 495 12.45 14.85 -7.87
CA TYR A 495 13.29 15.48 -6.85
C TYR A 495 13.76 14.49 -5.79
N PRO A 496 14.98 14.64 -5.25
CA PRO A 496 15.50 13.81 -4.16
C PRO A 496 14.54 13.75 -2.96
N HIS A 497 14.57 12.63 -2.23
CA HIS A 497 13.74 12.40 -1.03
C HIS A 497 12.21 12.39 -1.30
N ILE A 498 11.81 12.13 -2.53
CA ILE A 498 10.39 12.15 -2.96
C ILE A 498 9.74 13.50 -2.62
N LEU A 499 10.45 14.60 -2.85
CA LEU A 499 9.92 15.93 -2.58
C LEU A 499 8.97 16.37 -3.69
N GLU A 500 7.89 17.04 -3.31
CA GLU A 500 6.89 17.55 -4.25
C GLU A 500 7.47 18.59 -5.24
N ARG A 501 8.42 19.38 -4.76
CA ARG A 501 9.01 20.49 -5.51
C ARG A 501 10.50 20.54 -5.27
N ARG A 502 11.19 21.29 -6.11
CA ARG A 502 12.64 21.48 -5.99
C ARG A 502 12.99 22.09 -4.64
N TYR A 503 13.92 21.45 -3.96
CA TYR A 503 14.59 21.93 -2.76
C TYR A 503 16.09 21.72 -2.91
N GLU A 504 16.82 22.82 -3.10
CA GLU A 504 18.25 22.76 -3.29
C GLU A 504 18.96 22.51 -1.97
N MET A 505 19.73 21.42 -1.91
CA MET A 505 20.49 20.99 -0.74
C MET A 505 21.99 20.93 -1.01
N SER A 506 22.45 21.46 -2.15
CA SER A 506 23.88 21.44 -2.44
C SER A 506 24.63 22.32 -1.45
N ARG A 507 25.79 21.85 -1.05
CA ARG A 507 26.72 22.56 -0.16
C ARG A 507 27.63 23.52 -0.88
N VAL A 508 27.78 23.32 -2.19
CA VAL A 508 28.52 24.21 -3.09
C VAL A 508 27.55 25.26 -3.58
N SER A 509 27.96 26.52 -3.58
CA SER A 509 27.17 27.57 -4.19
C SER A 509 26.82 27.13 -5.62
N PRO A 510 25.55 26.98 -5.97
CA PRO A 510 25.17 26.52 -7.31
C PRO A 510 25.37 27.58 -8.39
N GLY A 511 26.28 28.48 -8.18
CA GLY A 511 26.48 29.65 -9.00
C GLY A 511 25.60 30.82 -8.57
N ILE A 512 25.90 31.97 -9.10
CA ILE A 512 25.21 33.22 -8.72
C ILE A 512 23.73 33.09 -9.07
N PHE A 513 22.88 32.92 -8.05
CA PHE A 513 21.47 33.13 -8.25
C PHE A 513 21.24 34.63 -8.46
N PRO A 514 20.48 35.03 -9.49
CA PRO A 514 20.13 36.44 -9.66
C PRO A 514 19.48 36.98 -8.37
N ALA A 515 19.85 38.17 -7.97
CA ALA A 515 19.31 38.77 -6.75
C ALA A 515 17.78 38.67 -6.68
N GLY A 516 17.25 38.31 -5.50
CA GLY A 516 15.84 37.97 -5.30
C GLY A 516 14.92 39.19 -5.37
N GLY A 517 14.59 39.65 -6.56
CA GLY A 517 13.51 40.59 -6.81
C GLY A 517 12.25 39.90 -7.37
N PRO A 518 11.09 40.54 -7.40
CA PRO A 518 9.91 40.04 -8.07
C PRO A 518 10.26 39.61 -9.51
N GLY A 519 10.01 38.35 -9.87
CA GLY A 519 10.41 37.80 -11.18
C GLY A 519 11.79 37.13 -11.23
N SER A 520 12.57 37.14 -10.13
CA SER A 520 13.80 36.36 -10.00
C SER A 520 13.51 34.85 -10.03
N PRO A 521 14.38 34.01 -10.62
CA PRO A 521 14.30 32.55 -10.52
C PRO A 521 14.24 32.04 -9.08
N LEU A 522 14.74 32.79 -8.11
CA LEU A 522 14.60 32.45 -6.69
C LEU A 522 13.17 32.56 -6.19
N ILE A 523 12.39 33.48 -6.75
CA ILE A 523 11.01 33.78 -6.37
C ILE A 523 10.01 33.12 -7.32
N ALA A 524 10.40 32.84 -8.55
CA ALA A 524 9.59 32.05 -9.52
C ALA A 524 9.33 30.60 -9.07
N SER A 525 9.42 30.38 -7.79
CA SER A 525 9.38 29.10 -7.09
C SER A 525 7.98 28.63 -6.72
N THR A 526 6.94 29.36 -7.10
CA THR A 526 5.53 28.99 -6.88
C THR A 526 4.96 28.11 -7.99
N LEU A 527 5.82 27.45 -8.77
CA LEU A 527 5.35 26.50 -9.77
C LEU A 527 4.72 25.28 -9.10
N PHE A 528 3.50 25.02 -9.51
CA PHE A 528 2.77 23.85 -9.06
C PHE A 528 3.39 22.57 -9.62
N PRO A 529 3.22 21.42 -8.95
CA PRO A 529 3.50 20.13 -9.53
C PRO A 529 2.87 19.99 -10.92
N GLY A 530 3.57 19.35 -11.85
CA GLY A 530 3.16 19.29 -13.26
C GLY A 530 3.52 20.52 -14.08
N GLN A 531 3.89 21.61 -13.46
CA GLN A 531 4.50 22.76 -14.12
C GLN A 531 6.03 22.65 -13.98
N LEU A 532 6.62 21.71 -14.67
CA LEU A 532 8.08 21.52 -14.68
C LEU A 532 8.82 22.74 -15.23
N THR A 533 8.12 23.58 -15.97
CA THR A 533 8.64 24.83 -16.53
C THR A 533 7.63 25.94 -16.27
N GLY A 534 8.09 27.08 -15.77
CA GLY A 534 7.29 28.29 -15.68
C GLY A 534 6.88 28.84 -17.04
N ALA A 535 6.06 29.88 -17.05
CA ALA A 535 5.76 30.63 -18.25
C ALA A 535 7.07 31.05 -18.93
N GLY A 536 7.31 30.56 -20.15
CA GLY A 536 8.59 30.76 -20.85
C GLY A 536 9.63 29.65 -20.70
N GLY A 537 9.28 28.49 -20.09
CA GLY A 537 10.17 27.32 -20.00
C GLY A 537 11.22 27.38 -18.87
N ALA A 538 11.10 28.31 -17.92
CA ALA A 538 12.02 28.42 -16.81
C ALA A 538 11.86 27.26 -15.82
N ALA A 539 12.98 26.64 -15.43
CA ALA A 539 12.98 25.60 -14.40
C ALA A 539 12.48 26.14 -13.04
N PRO A 540 11.87 25.29 -12.18
CA PRO A 540 11.48 25.68 -10.84
C PRO A 540 12.66 26.25 -10.07
N GLY A 541 12.43 27.32 -9.32
CA GLY A 541 13.46 27.92 -8.47
C GLY A 541 13.95 26.93 -7.41
N PRO A 542 15.16 27.11 -6.88
CA PRO A 542 15.80 26.19 -5.95
C PRO A 542 15.06 26.02 -4.63
N TRP A 543 14.17 26.92 -4.29
CA TRP A 543 13.40 26.95 -3.04
C TRP A 543 11.90 26.73 -3.26
N ALA A 544 11.50 26.17 -4.40
CA ALA A 544 10.11 25.97 -4.77
C ALA A 544 9.30 25.20 -3.70
N LEU A 545 9.94 24.27 -3.01
CA LEU A 545 9.30 23.54 -1.90
C LEU A 545 8.94 24.48 -0.74
N CYS A 546 9.89 25.32 -0.32
CA CYS A 546 9.65 26.29 0.76
C CYS A 546 8.61 27.32 0.34
N GLY A 547 8.70 27.81 -0.91
CA GLY A 547 7.79 28.80 -1.48
C GLY A 547 6.34 28.34 -1.64
N LYS A 548 6.06 27.06 -1.48
CA LYS A 548 4.69 26.53 -1.40
C LYS A 548 3.93 27.13 -0.21
N CYS A 549 4.61 27.35 0.90
CA CYS A 549 4.02 27.82 2.15
C CYS A 549 4.59 29.15 2.61
N HIS A 550 5.85 29.45 2.29
CA HIS A 550 6.54 30.65 2.72
C HIS A 550 6.54 31.71 1.61
N ASP A 551 6.27 32.95 2.00
CA ASP A 551 6.42 34.12 1.12
C ASP A 551 7.91 34.44 0.94
N LEU A 552 8.51 33.87 -0.10
CA LEU A 552 9.93 34.06 -0.40
C LEU A 552 10.26 35.53 -0.73
N THR A 553 9.29 36.31 -1.22
CA THR A 553 9.48 37.75 -1.43
C THR A 553 9.79 38.45 -0.11
N ASN A 554 8.98 38.18 0.92
CA ASN A 554 9.21 38.72 2.25
C ASN A 554 10.50 38.18 2.89
N VAL A 555 10.80 36.91 2.71
CA VAL A 555 12.06 36.30 3.22
C VAL A 555 13.26 37.03 2.62
N PHE A 556 13.30 37.20 1.29
CA PHE A 556 14.41 37.87 0.61
C PHE A 556 14.39 39.42 0.71
N ALA A 557 13.28 40.00 1.15
CA ALA A 557 13.24 41.38 1.58
C ALA A 557 13.78 41.59 3.01
N ASN A 558 14.36 40.51 3.61
CA ASN A 558 14.94 40.54 4.96
C ASN A 558 13.91 40.79 6.09
N SER A 559 12.64 40.49 5.88
CA SER A 559 11.58 40.74 6.86
C SER A 559 11.69 39.90 8.13
N SER A 560 12.23 38.68 8.01
CA SER A 560 12.36 37.71 9.11
C SER A 560 13.79 37.61 9.67
N PHE A 561 14.79 37.83 8.84
CA PHE A 561 16.19 37.87 9.18
C PHE A 561 16.91 38.83 8.21
N GLN A 562 17.63 39.80 8.76
CA GLN A 562 18.20 40.91 8.00
C GLN A 562 19.24 40.57 6.93
N TYR A 563 19.68 39.32 6.85
CA TYR A 563 20.72 38.89 5.91
C TYR A 563 20.33 37.71 5.01
N HIS A 564 19.05 37.37 4.90
CA HIS A 564 18.61 36.38 3.94
C HIS A 564 18.96 36.74 2.51
N SER A 565 18.75 37.97 2.11
CA SER A 565 19.11 38.49 0.79
C SER A 565 20.60 38.36 0.49
N LEU A 566 21.44 38.64 1.49
CA LEU A 566 22.90 38.50 1.35
C LEU A 566 23.31 37.01 1.22
N HIS A 567 22.92 36.18 2.18
CA HIS A 567 23.42 34.82 2.26
C HIS A 567 22.84 33.93 1.16
N VAL A 568 21.56 33.99 0.94
CA VAL A 568 20.87 33.15 -0.06
C VAL A 568 20.87 33.78 -1.44
N GLY A 569 20.54 35.09 -1.50
CA GLY A 569 20.39 35.79 -2.76
C GLY A 569 21.73 36.14 -3.43
N THR A 570 22.70 36.63 -2.69
CA THR A 570 23.98 37.11 -3.24
C THR A 570 25.07 36.05 -3.16
N VAL A 571 25.23 35.39 -2.00
CA VAL A 571 26.28 34.38 -1.80
C VAL A 571 25.87 33.01 -2.33
N GLY A 572 24.56 32.74 -2.46
CA GLY A 572 24.03 31.50 -3.02
C GLY A 572 24.07 30.32 -2.04
N ILE A 573 24.01 30.58 -0.74
CA ILE A 573 23.96 29.54 0.29
C ILE A 573 22.57 28.89 0.29
N SER A 574 22.52 27.55 0.33
CA SER A 574 21.28 26.81 0.45
C SER A 574 20.60 27.03 1.78
N CYS A 575 19.27 27.08 1.82
CA CYS A 575 18.50 27.19 3.07
C CYS A 575 18.86 26.06 4.04
N SER A 576 19.16 24.86 3.52
CA SER A 576 19.56 23.67 4.28
C SER A 576 20.89 23.81 5.03
N VAL A 577 21.72 24.80 4.68
CA VAL A 577 22.97 25.07 5.43
C VAL A 577 22.69 25.64 6.80
N CYS A 578 21.59 26.39 6.95
CA CYS A 578 21.20 27.05 8.19
C CYS A 578 19.91 26.49 8.82
N HIS A 579 19.08 25.82 8.06
CA HIS A 579 17.78 25.33 8.52
C HIS A 579 17.63 23.81 8.30
N THR A 580 17.11 23.12 9.32
CA THR A 580 16.61 21.74 9.15
C THR A 580 15.15 21.76 8.74
N ALA A 581 14.78 20.96 7.73
CA ALA A 581 13.42 20.98 7.19
C ALA A 581 12.37 20.33 8.12
N HIS A 582 12.76 19.40 8.99
CA HIS A 582 11.81 18.70 9.87
C HIS A 582 11.67 19.43 11.21
N GLY A 583 12.74 19.49 11.96
CA GLY A 583 12.75 20.05 13.29
C GLY A 583 14.06 19.88 14.01
N MET A 584 14.19 20.58 15.10
CA MET A 584 15.36 20.58 15.95
C MET A 584 15.06 19.77 17.21
N GLY A 585 15.71 18.61 17.37
CA GLY A 585 15.60 17.80 18.59
C GLY A 585 16.10 18.56 19.84
N ALA A 586 15.70 18.10 21.02
CA ALA A 586 15.86 18.80 22.30
C ALA A 586 17.30 19.00 22.82
N THR A 587 18.34 18.64 22.07
CA THR A 587 19.66 18.39 22.66
C THR A 587 20.82 19.19 22.06
N SER A 588 20.65 20.46 21.75
CA SER A 588 21.83 21.26 21.45
C SER A 588 22.18 22.21 22.60
N PRO A 589 23.34 22.08 23.24
CA PRO A 589 23.76 23.03 24.27
C PRO A 589 24.17 24.38 23.70
N THR A 590 24.43 24.47 22.39
CA THR A 590 25.04 25.66 21.77
C THR A 590 24.16 26.39 20.75
N ILE A 591 23.14 25.72 20.22
CA ILE A 591 22.20 26.31 19.28
C ILE A 591 20.83 26.34 19.95
N SER A 592 20.21 27.52 19.99
CA SER A 592 18.86 27.66 20.58
C SER A 592 17.81 26.83 19.84
N GLY A 593 18.07 26.44 18.59
CA GLY A 593 17.23 25.59 17.77
C GLY A 593 15.91 26.22 17.35
N GLU A 594 15.69 27.46 17.69
CA GLU A 594 14.48 28.18 17.30
C GLU A 594 14.48 28.46 15.80
N ARG A 595 13.28 28.57 15.21
CA ARG A 595 13.08 28.81 13.77
C ARG A 595 13.77 27.78 12.86
N LEU A 596 13.89 26.55 13.31
CA LEU A 596 14.55 25.45 12.60
C LEU A 596 16.04 25.70 12.31
N VAL A 597 16.68 26.61 13.03
CA VAL A 597 18.10 26.90 12.84
C VAL A 597 18.94 25.76 13.38
N ASN A 598 19.66 25.11 12.46
CA ASN A 598 20.60 24.04 12.74
C ASN A 598 21.61 23.97 11.59
N PHE A 599 22.84 24.29 11.86
CA PHE A 599 23.85 24.48 10.81
C PHE A 599 24.43 23.19 10.29
N ASP A 600 24.71 23.12 8.98
CA ASP A 600 25.47 22.03 8.37
C ASP A 600 26.95 22.12 8.78
N ALA A 601 27.40 21.20 9.60
CA ALA A 601 28.77 21.15 10.13
C ALA A 601 29.85 20.88 9.09
N ASN A 602 29.50 20.54 7.85
CA ASN A 602 30.47 20.47 6.73
C ASN A 602 30.66 21.81 6.03
N VAL A 603 29.77 22.76 6.26
CA VAL A 603 29.83 24.09 5.63
C VAL A 603 30.27 25.13 6.63
N VAL A 604 29.80 25.04 7.86
CA VAL A 604 30.15 25.97 8.91
C VAL A 604 31.19 25.38 9.88
N GLY A 605 32.13 26.18 10.28
CA GLY A 605 33.17 25.82 11.23
C GLY A 605 32.98 26.45 12.61
N LEU A 606 33.73 25.95 13.58
CA LEU A 606 33.74 26.46 14.95
C LEU A 606 34.32 27.87 15.00
N ASN A 607 33.61 28.79 15.62
CA ASN A 607 34.18 30.08 15.99
C ASN A 607 35.09 29.93 17.23
N ALA A 608 36.20 30.61 17.24
CA ALA A 608 37.17 30.54 18.31
C ALA A 608 36.66 31.09 19.65
N ILE A 609 35.68 31.98 19.63
CA ILE A 609 35.16 32.64 20.81
C ILE A 609 33.64 32.76 20.71
N ASN A 610 32.91 32.06 21.55
CA ASN A 610 31.47 32.28 21.78
C ASN A 610 31.26 33.08 23.08
N ALA A 611 29.99 33.34 23.45
CA ALA A 611 29.64 34.09 24.66
C ALA A 611 30.20 33.47 25.96
N SER A 612 30.52 32.19 25.98
CA SER A 612 31.11 31.46 27.10
C SER A 612 32.64 31.34 27.02
N GLY A 613 33.28 31.92 26.02
CA GLY A 613 34.72 31.83 25.79
C GLY A 613 35.19 30.49 25.23
N THR A 614 34.30 29.62 24.82
CA THR A 614 34.62 28.29 24.26
C THR A 614 34.38 28.28 22.73
N LEU A 615 35.13 27.41 22.05
CA LEU A 615 34.87 27.15 20.63
C LEU A 615 33.45 26.60 20.43
N GLY A 616 32.70 27.13 19.48
CA GLY A 616 31.35 26.64 19.22
C GLY A 616 30.73 27.17 17.92
N ILE A 617 29.62 26.58 17.59
CA ILE A 617 28.68 27.10 16.60
C ILE A 617 27.41 27.45 17.35
N SER A 618 26.96 28.69 17.26
CA SER A 618 25.75 29.13 17.97
C SER A 618 24.94 30.13 17.17
N TYR A 619 23.66 30.20 17.50
CA TYR A 619 22.73 31.20 17.04
C TYR A 619 22.00 31.80 18.23
N ASN A 620 21.98 33.12 18.31
CA ASN A 620 21.22 33.87 19.29
C ASN A 620 20.06 34.60 18.65
N LYS A 621 18.85 34.16 18.97
CA LYS A 621 17.61 34.73 18.43
C LYS A 621 17.37 36.16 18.92
N ALA A 622 17.72 36.49 20.16
CA ALA A 622 17.43 37.81 20.72
C ALA A 622 18.21 38.91 20.02
N SER A 623 19.44 38.62 19.60
CA SER A 623 20.29 39.55 18.85
C SER A 623 20.28 39.28 17.33
N ASN A 624 19.66 38.19 16.86
CA ASN A 624 19.76 37.69 15.48
C ASN A 624 21.21 37.52 14.98
N THR A 625 22.09 37.06 15.86
CA THR A 625 23.50 36.87 15.55
C THR A 625 23.90 35.41 15.54
N CYS A 626 24.84 35.07 14.67
CA CYS A 626 25.49 33.77 14.64
C CYS A 626 26.91 33.88 15.17
N ALA A 627 27.40 32.86 15.89
CA ALA A 627 28.81 32.70 16.20
C ALA A 627 29.30 31.42 15.52
N LEU A 628 29.96 31.57 14.35
CA LEU A 628 30.44 30.48 13.49
C LEU A 628 31.46 31.01 12.49
N VAL A 629 32.15 30.14 11.83
CA VAL A 629 32.99 30.48 10.66
C VAL A 629 32.36 29.93 9.40
N CYS A 630 32.25 30.78 8.37
CA CYS A 630 31.74 30.39 7.08
C CYS A 630 32.57 31.10 5.97
N HIS A 631 33.08 30.34 4.99
CA HIS A 631 33.81 30.87 3.83
C HIS A 631 34.91 31.90 4.16
N MET A 632 35.75 31.61 5.14
CA MET A 632 36.82 32.50 5.64
C MET A 632 36.32 33.76 6.38
N TYR A 633 35.05 33.81 6.73
CA TYR A 633 34.52 34.86 7.60
C TYR A 633 34.17 34.27 8.97
N SER A 634 34.68 34.90 10.04
CA SER A 634 34.30 34.64 11.41
C SER A 634 33.12 35.54 11.75
N HIS A 635 32.00 34.96 12.06
CA HIS A 635 30.84 35.63 12.67
C HIS A 635 30.99 35.51 14.19
N ASN A 636 31.04 36.61 14.88
CA ASN A 636 31.24 36.64 16.33
C ASN A 636 29.89 36.84 17.06
N TYR A 637 29.82 36.41 18.30
CA TYR A 637 28.56 36.49 19.06
C TYR A 637 28.09 37.93 19.33
N ASP A 638 28.98 38.90 19.24
CA ASP A 638 28.67 40.34 19.35
C ASP A 638 28.10 40.97 18.05
N GLY A 639 27.97 40.12 17.02
CA GLY A 639 27.47 40.57 15.71
C GLY A 639 28.56 41.11 14.78
N THR A 640 29.81 41.14 15.20
CA THR A 640 30.90 41.56 14.32
C THR A 640 31.29 40.43 13.39
N VAL A 641 31.76 40.77 12.18
CA VAL A 641 32.23 39.83 11.17
C VAL A 641 33.67 40.16 10.83
N THR A 642 34.54 39.18 10.94
CA THR A 642 35.98 39.37 10.70
C THR A 642 36.40 38.44 9.55
N GLN A 643 37.03 38.98 8.53
CA GLN A 643 37.64 38.19 7.47
C GLN A 643 38.92 37.52 8.00
N LEU A 644 39.01 36.20 7.79
CA LEU A 644 40.18 35.43 8.23
C LEU A 644 41.24 35.49 7.13
N ASN A 645 42.50 35.79 7.52
CA ASN A 645 43.60 35.78 6.58
C ASN A 645 44.01 34.36 6.23
N ALA A 646 44.41 34.12 4.98
CA ALA A 646 44.86 32.83 4.47
C ALA A 646 46.06 32.20 5.24
N SER A 647 46.77 33.02 6.01
CA SER A 647 47.90 32.59 6.85
C SER A 647 47.49 31.97 8.20
N GLN A 648 46.19 31.90 8.51
CA GLN A 648 45.69 31.28 9.74
C GLN A 648 44.74 30.09 9.55
N PRO A 649 44.93 29.21 8.57
CA PRO A 649 43.98 28.12 8.31
C PRO A 649 43.94 27.04 9.42
N ASN A 650 44.96 26.96 10.27
CA ASN A 650 45.13 25.84 11.18
C ASN A 650 44.49 26.00 12.57
N LYS A 651 43.85 27.13 12.86
CA LYS A 651 43.12 27.32 14.13
C LYS A 651 41.64 27.01 14.07
N ILE A 652 41.17 26.70 12.88
CA ILE A 652 39.74 26.50 12.63
C ILE A 652 39.61 25.18 11.86
N GLY A 653 38.95 24.20 12.44
CA GLY A 653 38.79 22.87 11.88
C GLY A 653 37.93 22.82 10.60
N VAL A 654 38.24 23.66 9.62
CA VAL A 654 37.64 23.59 8.28
C VAL A 654 38.34 22.45 7.54
N ARG A 655 37.67 21.32 7.37
CA ARG A 655 38.15 20.29 6.45
C ARG A 655 38.05 20.85 5.04
N PRO A 656 39.10 20.79 4.22
CA PRO A 656 39.01 21.17 2.83
C PRO A 656 38.00 20.24 2.13
N ILE A 657 37.04 20.82 1.44
CA ILE A 657 36.10 20.08 0.59
C ILE A 657 36.96 19.44 -0.51
N LYS A 658 37.10 18.12 -0.48
CA LYS A 658 37.63 17.38 -1.63
C LYS A 658 36.54 17.42 -2.71
N HIS A 659 36.90 18.01 -3.85
CA HIS A 659 36.11 18.01 -5.09
C HIS A 659 35.90 16.59 -5.60
#